data_3fad4c5e3a29e643534052511219a333
#
_entry.id   3fad4c5e3a29e643534052511219a333
#
_cell.length_a   1.000
_cell.length_b   1.000
_cell.length_c   1.000
_cell.angle_alpha   90.00
_cell.angle_beta   90.00
_cell.angle_gamma   90.00
#
_symmetry.space_group_name_H-M   'P 1'
#
loop_
_entity.id
_entity.type
_entity.pdbx_description
1 polymer ?
#
loop_
_entity_poly.entity_id
_entity_poly.type
_entity_poly.pdbx_seq_one_letter_code
_entity_poly.pdbx_strand_id
1 'polypeptide(L)'
;MKSYRHYLRRLLARLTLGTVVTIAVPLLVVIAWLRFFGLPNVAKVYLLAEIQNRHIFPFPVAVDRLLLDPTGAVLARGVTVFRDVNRQNVMLQVDQVRVSFAWLSWWRGSGLIDSASIANAEVSYPVGPQDTADFTQVNADVAFDGKTIKIENAQARFMSLALSARGTIHNDGFPAPAAKPPTADQVAAQQEARQDTWRTIVRAMNDIGAEQPIGAQLEFETSTRNLDGGRANFALDGRHLTWRTAPVDEFSIHGSLNDGVVELSDFKIGLDRGDLTAYGEWNLDDHTAELQFTSSMDFTTLAPAFPGPLGRALGLLDFSNSAPATNGRILFDLQHGFHADIQADLDWRDFTFNGTAFDRLSIPIAYDGRRLLIPGLKIAGQAGNVDLEFFFDGTADTPTLNGKIISNLDPTVLKGVFGEGMDNFLGSCSFQEGGPKIEATATGSALKTDAWTIKGKLDTGKFVYKTAAFEAATSDFTFADSKLNLPDLEVQRTEGSGAGGIIYDFKNRSVELHDLVTQVNVQEVAPVMGPKFTEYTKPYHFSRPPVVRANGTVDLASEKKDLTTDLTVDIDGKSPMEWTLFHVPYSFDNPNGTLTFKNRRLTVNMKQCGFYDGTLAGVLDMNLRDNPAAYTLDLNLDKVNFKKFMTRTWQYDKSSGELAVKAHLTGEIGRMESMTGGGEVKIDNGDITQIPFLGTLTPLIPGFSVADAAHGNFTVAKGVIHTDDMNISSEIFALIGNGTYNFMTDRLSLDMRVNANAIFGIPLYPLSKIFEFHANGTMKDPNWQSKNF
;
A
#
# COMPACT_ATOMS: atom_id res chain seq x y z
N MET A 1 -49.92 106.98 4.85
CA MET A 1 -50.26 105.52 4.84
C MET A 1 -49.13 104.61 4.35
N LYS A 2 -48.09 105.08 3.68
CA LYS A 2 -46.95 104.21 3.23
C LYS A 2 -46.01 103.80 4.30
N SER A 3 -45.84 104.61 5.38
CA SER A 3 -44.84 104.36 6.44
C SER A 3 -45.30 103.23 7.38
N TYR A 4 -46.64 103.11 7.62
CA TYR A 4 -47.21 102.10 8.56
C TYR A 4 -47.17 100.67 8.06
N ARG A 5 -47.25 100.54 6.74
CA ARG A 5 -47.11 99.23 6.05
C ARG A 5 -45.65 98.69 6.09
N HIS A 6 -44.69 99.52 6.13
CA HIS A 6 -43.26 99.06 6.17
C HIS A 6 -42.88 98.67 7.64
N TYR A 7 -43.53 99.38 8.63
CA TYR A 7 -43.25 99.02 10.00
C TYR A 7 -43.94 97.68 10.37
N LEU A 8 -45.17 97.44 9.89
CA LEU A 8 -45.86 96.16 10.09
C LEU A 8 -45.15 95.00 9.42
N ARG A 9 -44.66 95.18 8.21
CA ARG A 9 -43.86 94.19 7.51
C ARG A 9 -42.56 93.85 8.17
N ARG A 10 -41.85 94.82 8.76
CA ARG A 10 -40.64 94.59 9.53
C ARG A 10 -40.94 93.94 10.94
N LEU A 11 -42.04 94.27 11.54
CA LEU A 11 -42.47 93.64 12.77
C LEU A 11 -42.93 92.22 12.56
N LEU A 12 -43.73 91.98 11.52
CA LEU A 12 -44.11 90.62 11.08
C LEU A 12 -42.88 89.77 10.68
N ALA A 13 -41.96 90.35 9.92
CA ALA A 13 -40.72 89.63 9.54
C ALA A 13 -39.82 89.30 10.74
N ARG A 14 -39.80 90.22 11.74
CA ARG A 14 -39.01 89.94 13.02
C ARG A 14 -39.71 88.86 13.89
N LEU A 15 -41.03 88.88 13.94
CA LEU A 15 -41.83 87.92 14.70
C LEU A 15 -41.74 86.55 14.01
N THR A 16 -41.85 86.48 12.67
CA THR A 16 -41.67 85.21 11.97
C THR A 16 -40.26 84.73 12.01
N LEU A 17 -39.26 85.60 11.95
CA LEU A 17 -37.84 85.20 12.08
C LEU A 17 -37.51 84.75 13.52
N GLY A 18 -38.12 85.48 14.52
CA GLY A 18 -37.95 85.05 15.91
C GLY A 18 -38.59 83.73 16.24
N THR A 19 -39.82 83.46 15.75
CA THR A 19 -40.51 82.16 15.92
C THR A 19 -39.80 81.04 15.16
N VAL A 20 -39.30 81.29 13.95
CA VAL A 20 -38.53 80.31 13.20
C VAL A 20 -37.19 80.00 13.91
N VAL A 21 -36.44 80.99 14.41
CA VAL A 21 -35.22 80.80 15.15
C VAL A 21 -35.51 80.09 16.49
N THR A 22 -36.55 80.43 17.22
CA THR A 22 -36.92 79.80 18.48
C THR A 22 -37.31 78.33 18.35
N ILE A 23 -37.82 77.94 17.17
CA ILE A 23 -38.15 76.53 16.90
C ILE A 23 -36.95 75.77 16.23
N ALA A 24 -36.30 76.46 15.30
CA ALA A 24 -35.19 75.82 14.52
C ALA A 24 -33.94 75.57 15.33
N VAL A 25 -33.52 76.48 16.25
CA VAL A 25 -32.34 76.30 17.05
C VAL A 25 -32.47 75.13 18.04
N PRO A 26 -33.53 74.95 18.84
CA PRO A 26 -33.73 73.77 19.67
C PRO A 26 -33.78 72.50 18.81
N LEU A 27 -34.48 72.56 17.66
CA LEU A 27 -34.55 71.43 16.74
C LEU A 27 -33.18 71.04 16.20
N LEU A 28 -32.33 71.98 15.81
CA LEU A 28 -30.97 71.78 15.37
C LEU A 28 -30.10 71.29 16.52
N VAL A 29 -30.27 71.75 17.74
CA VAL A 29 -29.57 71.23 18.94
C VAL A 29 -29.97 69.77 19.20
N VAL A 30 -31.25 69.45 19.09
CA VAL A 30 -31.75 68.09 19.27
C VAL A 30 -31.20 67.18 18.15
N ILE A 31 -31.21 67.66 16.92
CA ILE A 31 -30.60 66.90 15.79
C ILE A 31 -29.11 66.71 15.98
N ALA A 32 -28.36 67.77 16.39
CA ALA A 32 -26.96 67.66 16.68
C ALA A 32 -26.69 66.72 17.85
N TRP A 33 -27.48 66.78 18.93
CA TRP A 33 -27.39 65.82 20.02
C TRP A 33 -27.58 64.37 19.58
N LEU A 34 -28.68 64.11 18.83
CA LEU A 34 -28.98 62.76 18.31
C LEU A 34 -27.90 62.30 17.36
N ARG A 35 -27.20 63.18 16.65
CA ARG A 35 -26.06 62.86 15.80
C ARG A 35 -24.81 62.51 16.55
N PHE A 36 -24.42 63.27 17.56
CA PHE A 36 -23.14 63.07 18.24
C PHE A 36 -23.21 62.13 19.43
N PHE A 37 -24.32 62.16 20.16
CA PHE A 37 -24.49 61.39 21.42
C PHE A 37 -25.47 60.22 21.29
N GLY A 38 -26.34 60.28 20.26
CA GLY A 38 -27.37 59.25 20.01
C GLY A 38 -28.60 59.40 20.89
N LEU A 39 -29.51 58.43 20.75
CA LEU A 39 -30.71 58.33 21.55
C LEU A 39 -30.37 58.05 23.03
N PRO A 40 -30.93 58.80 24.01
CA PRO A 40 -30.72 58.48 25.43
C PRO A 40 -31.05 56.99 25.71
N ASN A 41 -30.25 56.37 26.59
CA ASN A 41 -30.41 54.93 26.89
C ASN A 41 -31.82 54.53 27.29
N VAL A 42 -32.54 55.41 28.05
CA VAL A 42 -33.93 55.15 28.46
C VAL A 42 -34.85 55.09 27.25
N ALA A 43 -34.69 56.00 26.27
CA ALA A 43 -35.53 56.03 25.07
C ALA A 43 -35.17 54.86 24.13
N LYS A 44 -33.88 54.49 24.02
CA LYS A 44 -33.43 53.34 23.29
C LYS A 44 -34.00 52.00 23.83
N VAL A 45 -33.93 51.78 25.14
CA VAL A 45 -34.47 50.59 25.79
C VAL A 45 -35.97 50.51 25.62
N TYR A 46 -36.71 51.63 25.77
CA TYR A 46 -38.13 51.70 25.54
C TYR A 46 -38.53 51.35 24.09
N LEU A 47 -37.80 51.88 23.12
CA LEU A 47 -38.02 51.62 21.70
C LEU A 47 -37.74 50.18 21.32
N LEU A 48 -36.65 49.59 21.81
CA LEU A 48 -36.34 48.19 21.59
C LEU A 48 -37.35 47.24 22.25
N ALA A 49 -37.81 47.59 23.46
CA ALA A 49 -38.87 46.81 24.15
C ALA A 49 -40.20 46.93 23.38
N GLU A 50 -40.58 48.07 22.83
CA GLU A 50 -41.80 48.25 22.02
C GLU A 50 -41.73 47.48 20.72
N ILE A 51 -40.56 47.43 20.04
CA ILE A 51 -40.32 46.62 18.83
C ILE A 51 -40.49 45.12 19.16
N GLN A 52 -39.97 44.70 20.30
CA GLN A 52 -40.07 43.32 20.74
C GLN A 52 -41.51 42.94 21.18
N ASN A 53 -42.17 43.81 21.93
CA ASN A 53 -43.55 43.62 22.41
C ASN A 53 -44.56 43.57 21.25
N ARG A 54 -44.37 44.34 20.19
CA ARG A 54 -45.19 44.34 18.98
C ARG A 54 -44.89 43.22 18.00
N HIS A 55 -43.92 42.35 18.36
CA HIS A 55 -43.46 41.23 17.49
C HIS A 55 -43.07 41.68 16.08
N ILE A 56 -42.60 42.94 15.93
CA ILE A 56 -42.14 43.51 14.66
C ILE A 56 -40.90 42.71 14.20
N PHE A 57 -40.11 42.23 15.17
CA PHE A 57 -38.93 41.40 14.90
C PHE A 57 -38.98 40.17 15.80
N PRO A 58 -38.90 38.94 15.26
CA PRO A 58 -39.12 37.71 16.04
C PRO A 58 -37.99 37.36 17.00
N PHE A 59 -36.85 38.01 16.87
CA PHE A 59 -35.66 37.71 17.63
C PHE A 59 -35.30 38.83 18.64
N PRO A 60 -34.72 38.51 19.78
CA PRO A 60 -34.19 39.54 20.72
C PRO A 60 -33.05 40.34 20.09
N VAL A 61 -33.11 41.64 20.18
CA VAL A 61 -32.12 42.55 19.61
C VAL A 61 -31.50 43.41 20.73
N ALA A 62 -30.18 43.60 20.68
CA ALA A 62 -29.45 44.60 21.42
C ALA A 62 -28.82 45.61 20.46
N VAL A 63 -28.75 46.86 20.82
CA VAL A 63 -28.12 47.92 20.04
C VAL A 63 -27.30 48.80 20.96
N ASP A 64 -26.05 49.04 20.61
CA ASP A 64 -25.17 49.85 21.42
C ASP A 64 -25.58 51.35 21.35
N ARG A 65 -25.68 51.87 20.15
CA ARG A 65 -26.01 53.28 19.90
C ARG A 65 -27.00 53.45 18.73
N LEU A 66 -27.98 54.31 18.94
CA LEU A 66 -28.85 54.80 17.89
C LEU A 66 -28.53 56.26 17.65
N LEU A 67 -28.12 56.63 16.45
CA LEU A 67 -27.72 57.94 16.00
C LEU A 67 -28.61 58.41 14.89
N LEU A 68 -28.70 59.72 14.68
CA LEU A 68 -29.36 60.33 13.52
C LEU A 68 -28.26 60.87 12.59
N ASP A 69 -28.28 60.50 11.34
CA ASP A 69 -27.31 60.97 10.35
C ASP A 69 -27.78 62.36 9.78
N PRO A 70 -26.90 63.15 9.11
CA PRO A 70 -27.26 64.45 8.55
C PRO A 70 -28.42 64.43 7.51
N THR A 71 -28.65 63.31 6.89
CA THR A 71 -29.72 63.11 5.89
C THR A 71 -31.06 62.74 6.53
N GLY A 72 -31.11 62.58 7.87
CA GLY A 72 -32.28 62.13 8.59
C GLY A 72 -32.44 60.62 8.68
N ALA A 73 -31.44 59.87 8.28
CA ALA A 73 -31.44 58.43 8.43
C ALA A 73 -31.11 58.02 9.87
N VAL A 74 -31.71 56.95 10.35
CA VAL A 74 -31.37 56.35 11.62
C VAL A 74 -30.19 55.38 11.47
N LEU A 75 -29.16 55.60 12.24
CA LEU A 75 -27.96 54.80 12.28
C LEU A 75 -27.89 54.03 13.62
N ALA A 76 -28.02 52.72 13.55
CA ALA A 76 -27.81 51.80 14.65
C ALA A 76 -26.40 51.23 14.59
N ARG A 77 -25.62 51.35 15.67
CA ARG A 77 -24.27 50.77 15.80
C ARG A 77 -24.24 49.70 16.85
N GLY A 78 -23.44 48.64 16.60
CA GLY A 78 -23.28 47.49 17.49
C GLY A 78 -24.62 46.78 17.68
N VAL A 79 -25.25 46.38 16.59
CA VAL A 79 -26.53 45.64 16.57
C VAL A 79 -26.21 44.17 16.76
N THR A 80 -26.74 43.54 17.82
CA THR A 80 -26.62 42.11 18.06
C THR A 80 -28.01 41.49 18.11
N VAL A 81 -28.25 40.49 17.29
CA VAL A 81 -29.48 39.68 17.26
C VAL A 81 -29.20 38.34 17.89
N PHE A 82 -30.03 37.92 18.81
CA PHE A 82 -29.85 36.66 19.53
C PHE A 82 -30.90 35.64 19.04
N ARG A 83 -30.47 34.37 18.98
CA ARG A 83 -31.35 33.25 18.60
C ARG A 83 -32.33 32.90 19.72
N ASP A 84 -31.94 33.09 20.97
CA ASP A 84 -32.67 32.70 22.16
C ASP A 84 -33.09 33.94 23.00
N VAL A 85 -34.16 33.78 23.73
CA VAL A 85 -34.70 34.83 24.62
C VAL A 85 -33.74 35.16 25.75
N ASN A 86 -32.87 34.22 26.14
CA ASN A 86 -31.88 34.38 27.21
C ASN A 86 -30.62 35.14 26.73
N ARG A 87 -30.54 35.49 25.45
CA ARG A 87 -29.44 36.25 24.83
C ARG A 87 -28.08 35.58 25.00
N GLN A 88 -28.02 34.24 24.95
CA GLN A 88 -26.79 33.46 25.10
C GLN A 88 -26.17 33.15 23.75
N ASN A 89 -26.99 32.95 22.72
CA ASN A 89 -26.54 32.56 21.40
C ASN A 89 -26.70 33.72 20.41
N VAL A 90 -25.61 34.26 19.93
CA VAL A 90 -25.60 35.34 18.91
C VAL A 90 -25.92 34.69 17.56
N MET A 91 -26.87 35.24 16.83
CA MET A 91 -27.23 34.83 15.47
C MET A 91 -26.65 35.77 14.44
N LEU A 92 -26.68 37.06 14.74
CA LEU A 92 -26.23 38.12 13.83
C LEU A 92 -25.57 39.23 14.66
N GLN A 93 -24.40 39.63 14.25
CA GLN A 93 -23.71 40.81 14.80
C GLN A 93 -23.44 41.76 13.62
N VAL A 94 -23.85 43.01 13.76
CA VAL A 94 -23.73 44.06 12.74
C VAL A 94 -23.07 45.26 13.35
N ASP A 95 -21.99 45.72 12.79
CA ASP A 95 -21.32 46.94 13.24
C ASP A 95 -22.18 48.15 13.02
N GLN A 96 -22.87 48.22 11.88
CA GLN A 96 -23.66 49.35 11.53
C GLN A 96 -24.85 48.98 10.63
N VAL A 97 -26.05 49.42 11.05
CA VAL A 97 -27.29 49.41 10.23
C VAL A 97 -27.76 50.86 10.05
N ARG A 98 -27.95 51.26 8.81
CA ARG A 98 -28.46 52.59 8.43
C ARG A 98 -29.82 52.41 7.77
N VAL A 99 -30.82 53.12 8.23
CA VAL A 99 -32.18 53.10 7.63
C VAL A 99 -32.53 54.51 7.29
N SER A 100 -32.77 54.76 6.00
CA SER A 100 -33.23 56.07 5.48
C SER A 100 -34.75 56.08 5.30
N PHE A 101 -35.35 57.17 5.66
CA PHE A 101 -36.79 57.33 5.63
C PHE A 101 -37.21 58.34 4.58
N ALA A 102 -38.24 58.05 3.78
CA ALA A 102 -38.87 58.92 2.80
C ALA A 102 -39.94 59.81 3.46
N TRP A 103 -39.46 60.75 4.31
CA TRP A 103 -40.35 61.63 5.13
C TRP A 103 -41.41 62.38 4.34
N LEU A 104 -41.15 62.74 3.05
CA LEU A 104 -42.08 63.39 2.17
C LEU A 104 -43.04 62.46 1.43
N SER A 105 -42.67 61.21 1.25
CA SER A 105 -43.42 60.15 0.55
C SER A 105 -44.51 59.55 1.42
N TRP A 106 -44.33 59.60 2.77
CA TRP A 106 -45.36 59.16 3.74
C TRP A 106 -46.72 59.80 3.54
N TRP A 107 -46.73 61.10 3.13
CA TRP A 107 -47.95 61.81 2.84
C TRP A 107 -48.67 61.42 1.55
N ARG A 108 -47.93 60.69 0.66
CA ARG A 108 -48.48 60.18 -0.66
C ARG A 108 -48.85 58.69 -0.56
N GLY A 109 -48.74 58.03 0.62
CA GLY A 109 -49.10 56.62 0.81
C GLY A 109 -48.08 55.63 0.23
N SER A 110 -46.90 56.07 -0.16
CA SER A 110 -45.74 55.22 -0.49
C SER A 110 -44.99 54.86 0.77
N GLY A 111 -44.25 53.77 0.80
CA GLY A 111 -43.63 53.22 1.98
C GLY A 111 -42.79 54.22 2.79
N LEU A 112 -42.68 53.95 4.09
CA LEU A 112 -41.98 54.84 5.04
C LEU A 112 -40.47 54.72 4.94
N ILE A 113 -39.94 53.57 4.53
CA ILE A 113 -38.50 53.28 4.37
C ILE A 113 -38.10 53.48 2.91
N ASP A 114 -37.06 54.25 2.70
CA ASP A 114 -36.48 54.53 1.38
C ASP A 114 -35.32 53.61 1.08
N SER A 115 -34.42 53.45 2.01
CA SER A 115 -33.29 52.51 1.90
C SER A 115 -32.80 51.97 3.24
N ALA A 116 -32.15 50.81 3.21
CA ALA A 116 -31.44 50.25 4.35
C ALA A 116 -30.05 49.78 3.92
N SER A 117 -29.05 50.04 4.71
CA SER A 117 -27.71 49.47 4.51
C SER A 117 -27.19 48.84 5.77
N ILE A 118 -26.48 47.73 5.56
CA ILE A 118 -25.79 46.93 6.58
C ILE A 118 -24.30 47.00 6.26
N ALA A 119 -23.48 47.26 7.28
CA ALA A 119 -22.03 47.31 7.14
C ALA A 119 -21.36 46.38 8.15
N ASN A 120 -20.46 45.53 7.63
CA ASN A 120 -19.59 44.62 8.39
C ASN A 120 -20.37 43.79 9.40
N ALA A 121 -21.38 43.05 8.95
CA ALA A 121 -22.14 42.12 9.76
C ALA A 121 -21.48 40.73 9.79
N GLU A 122 -21.63 40.04 10.91
CA GLU A 122 -21.34 38.62 11.07
C GLU A 122 -22.64 37.85 11.30
N VAL A 123 -22.89 36.85 10.50
CA VAL A 123 -24.11 36.03 10.52
C VAL A 123 -23.74 34.59 10.75
N SER A 124 -24.21 34.01 11.86
CA SER A 124 -24.05 32.57 12.13
C SER A 124 -25.38 31.86 11.86
N TYR A 125 -25.41 31.10 10.79
CA TYR A 125 -26.58 30.31 10.41
C TYR A 125 -26.45 28.85 10.90
N PRO A 126 -27.42 28.32 11.67
CA PRO A 126 -27.34 26.94 12.16
C PRO A 126 -27.57 25.92 11.06
N VAL A 127 -26.58 25.11 10.81
CA VAL A 127 -26.61 24.01 9.81
C VAL A 127 -26.68 22.63 10.46
N GLY A 128 -26.56 22.55 11.78
CA GLY A 128 -26.66 21.33 12.56
C GLY A 128 -26.89 21.60 14.06
N PRO A 129 -26.99 20.57 14.92
CA PRO A 129 -27.20 20.74 16.35
C PRO A 129 -26.07 21.51 17.04
N GLN A 130 -24.84 21.45 16.52
CA GLN A 130 -23.67 22.15 17.05
C GLN A 130 -22.85 22.85 15.93
N ASP A 131 -23.27 22.75 14.67
CA ASP A 131 -22.58 23.31 13.51
C ASP A 131 -23.26 24.59 13.03
N THR A 132 -22.47 25.61 12.72
CA THR A 132 -22.90 26.90 12.15
C THR A 132 -22.20 27.17 10.84
N ALA A 133 -22.88 27.77 9.89
CA ALA A 133 -22.28 28.40 8.72
C ALA A 133 -22.08 29.90 9.05
N ASP A 134 -20.82 30.32 9.18
CA ASP A 134 -20.48 31.68 9.60
C ASP A 134 -20.15 32.53 8.38
N PHE A 135 -20.98 33.55 8.14
CA PHE A 135 -20.75 34.56 7.12
C PHE A 135 -20.15 35.79 7.78
N THR A 136 -19.03 36.23 7.26
CA THR A 136 -18.30 37.41 7.75
C THR A 136 -18.29 38.52 6.71
N GLN A 137 -17.96 39.74 7.12
CA GLN A 137 -17.90 40.93 6.26
C GLN A 137 -19.18 41.14 5.44
N VAL A 138 -20.34 40.85 6.03
CA VAL A 138 -21.62 41.00 5.35
C VAL A 138 -21.95 42.51 5.23
N ASN A 139 -22.07 42.98 3.99
CA ASN A 139 -22.45 44.31 3.66
C ASN A 139 -23.65 44.23 2.70
N ALA A 140 -24.64 45.07 2.84
CA ALA A 140 -25.79 45.10 1.95
C ALA A 140 -26.39 46.50 1.86
N ASP A 141 -26.77 46.90 0.65
CA ASP A 141 -27.52 48.12 0.34
C ASP A 141 -28.83 47.73 -0.32
N VAL A 142 -29.92 48.14 0.30
CA VAL A 142 -31.29 47.80 -0.14
C VAL A 142 -32.11 49.09 -0.31
N ALA A 143 -32.69 49.30 -1.46
CA ALA A 143 -33.61 50.38 -1.75
C ALA A 143 -35.06 49.86 -1.80
N PHE A 144 -36.03 50.67 -1.32
CA PHE A 144 -37.43 50.32 -1.28
C PHE A 144 -38.24 51.31 -2.11
N ASP A 145 -38.96 50.84 -3.09
CA ASP A 145 -39.86 51.65 -3.94
C ASP A 145 -41.29 51.06 -3.84
N GLY A 146 -41.92 51.25 -2.69
CA GLY A 146 -43.32 50.89 -2.43
C GLY A 146 -43.76 49.48 -2.82
N LYS A 147 -43.49 49.06 -4.03
CA LYS A 147 -43.80 47.75 -4.60
C LYS A 147 -42.59 46.91 -4.91
N THR A 148 -41.41 47.48 -4.82
CA THR A 148 -40.18 46.73 -5.11
C THR A 148 -39.15 46.93 -4.03
N ILE A 149 -38.41 45.85 -3.73
CA ILE A 149 -37.21 45.81 -2.89
C ILE A 149 -36.05 45.58 -3.84
N LYS A 150 -35.18 46.57 -3.99
CA LYS A 150 -34.02 46.47 -4.85
C LYS A 150 -32.74 46.28 -3.98
N ILE A 151 -32.10 45.13 -4.11
CA ILE A 151 -30.79 44.88 -3.54
C ILE A 151 -29.78 45.43 -4.54
N GLU A 152 -29.18 46.59 -4.21
CA GLU A 152 -28.22 47.24 -5.11
C GLU A 152 -26.87 46.56 -5.05
N ASN A 153 -26.46 46.17 -3.87
CA ASN A 153 -25.21 45.45 -3.62
C ASN A 153 -25.35 44.68 -2.29
N ALA A 154 -25.08 43.37 -2.32
CA ALA A 154 -24.90 42.59 -1.10
C ALA A 154 -23.60 41.82 -1.26
N GLN A 155 -22.76 41.83 -0.22
CA GLN A 155 -21.49 41.15 -0.21
C GLN A 155 -21.32 40.41 1.13
N ALA A 156 -20.67 39.22 1.08
CA ALA A 156 -20.34 38.45 2.25
C ALA A 156 -19.12 37.56 1.98
N ARG A 157 -18.49 37.10 3.04
CA ARG A 157 -17.50 36.00 2.96
C ARG A 157 -18.01 34.79 3.70
N PHE A 158 -17.92 33.65 3.06
CA PHE A 158 -18.19 32.34 3.65
C PHE A 158 -17.03 31.40 3.32
N MET A 159 -16.23 31.02 4.33
CA MET A 159 -15.02 30.24 4.13
C MET A 159 -14.10 30.87 3.06
N SER A 160 -13.81 30.14 1.96
CA SER A 160 -13.04 30.62 0.82
C SER A 160 -13.87 31.39 -0.23
N LEU A 161 -15.19 31.55 -0.05
CA LEU A 161 -16.07 32.22 -0.99
C LEU A 161 -16.19 33.73 -0.69
N ALA A 162 -16.07 34.56 -1.72
CA ALA A 162 -16.46 35.97 -1.74
C ALA A 162 -17.79 36.09 -2.47
N LEU A 163 -18.87 36.22 -1.71
CA LEU A 163 -20.24 36.28 -2.23
C LEU A 163 -20.61 37.71 -2.58
N SER A 164 -21.27 37.89 -3.74
CA SER A 164 -21.89 39.14 -4.14
C SER A 164 -23.27 38.87 -4.72
N ALA A 165 -24.25 39.70 -4.38
CA ALA A 165 -25.59 39.57 -4.91
C ALA A 165 -26.21 40.95 -5.22
N ARG A 166 -26.97 41.02 -6.29
CA ARG A 166 -27.83 42.14 -6.66
C ARG A 166 -29.13 41.66 -7.27
N GLY A 167 -30.21 42.41 -7.08
CA GLY A 167 -31.49 41.97 -7.66
C GLY A 167 -32.66 42.78 -7.20
N THR A 168 -33.82 42.36 -7.70
CA THR A 168 -35.11 43.04 -7.44
C THR A 168 -36.13 42.01 -6.96
N ILE A 169 -36.82 42.32 -5.89
CA ILE A 169 -37.94 41.56 -5.36
C ILE A 169 -39.22 42.37 -5.52
N HIS A 170 -40.18 41.89 -6.31
CA HIS A 170 -41.49 42.51 -6.46
C HIS A 170 -42.40 42.10 -5.30
N ASN A 171 -42.93 43.09 -4.61
CA ASN A 171 -43.87 42.86 -3.49
C ASN A 171 -45.31 42.73 -3.97
N ASP A 172 -45.67 41.59 -4.47
CA ASP A 172 -47.02 41.26 -4.99
C ASP A 172 -47.93 40.66 -3.90
N GLY A 173 -47.51 40.76 -2.64
CA GLY A 173 -48.16 40.11 -1.49
C GLY A 173 -47.62 38.71 -1.22
N PHE A 174 -47.82 38.22 -0.02
CA PHE A 174 -47.41 36.86 0.31
C PHE A 174 -48.39 35.83 -0.28
N PRO A 175 -47.92 34.63 -0.63
CA PRO A 175 -48.80 33.56 -1.07
C PRO A 175 -49.82 33.22 0.01
N ALA A 176 -51.03 32.83 -0.37
CA ALA A 176 -52.04 32.38 0.57
C ALA A 176 -51.46 31.21 1.40
N PRO A 177 -51.72 31.14 2.72
CA PRO A 177 -51.22 30.03 3.53
C PRO A 177 -51.67 28.71 2.92
N ALA A 178 -50.78 27.72 2.89
CA ALA A 178 -51.05 26.39 2.37
C ALA A 178 -52.31 25.80 3.02
N ALA A 179 -53.18 25.21 2.22
CA ALA A 179 -54.45 24.65 2.70
C ALA A 179 -54.31 23.58 3.80
N LYS A 180 -53.12 22.98 3.89
CA LYS A 180 -52.70 22.14 5.02
C LYS A 180 -51.27 22.55 5.42
N PRO A 181 -51.05 22.99 6.65
CA PRO A 181 -49.68 23.18 7.16
C PRO A 181 -48.94 21.85 7.12
N PRO A 182 -47.64 21.83 6.83
CA PRO A 182 -46.83 20.64 6.83
C PRO A 182 -46.85 19.98 8.23
N THR A 183 -46.88 18.66 8.26
CA THR A 183 -46.86 17.91 9.53
C THR A 183 -45.48 18.12 10.21
N ALA A 184 -45.44 17.88 11.54
CA ALA A 184 -44.18 17.98 12.30
C ALA A 184 -43.08 17.08 11.71
N ASP A 185 -43.45 15.89 11.22
CA ASP A 185 -42.53 14.94 10.58
C ASP A 185 -42.02 15.45 9.24
N GLN A 186 -42.86 16.10 8.43
CA GLN A 186 -42.44 16.74 7.17
C GLN A 186 -41.47 17.92 7.40
N VAL A 187 -41.75 18.73 8.44
CA VAL A 187 -40.85 19.83 8.83
C VAL A 187 -39.50 19.26 9.31
N ALA A 188 -39.52 18.19 10.13
CA ALA A 188 -38.31 17.55 10.60
C ALA A 188 -37.49 16.96 9.43
N ALA A 189 -38.14 16.26 8.49
CA ALA A 189 -37.48 15.68 7.31
C ALA A 189 -36.87 16.77 6.40
N GLN A 190 -37.58 17.88 6.18
CA GLN A 190 -37.03 19.02 5.41
C GLN A 190 -35.84 19.69 6.12
N GLN A 191 -35.89 19.79 7.46
CA GLN A 191 -34.75 20.32 8.21
C GLN A 191 -33.53 19.39 8.13
N GLU A 192 -33.74 18.11 8.24
CA GLU A 192 -32.68 17.10 8.14
C GLU A 192 -32.04 17.12 6.72
N ALA A 193 -32.86 17.14 5.68
CA ALA A 193 -32.36 17.24 4.29
C ALA A 193 -31.54 18.52 4.06
N ARG A 194 -32.00 19.67 4.57
CA ARG A 194 -31.23 20.92 4.51
C ARG A 194 -29.90 20.84 5.26
N GLN A 195 -29.92 20.24 6.45
CA GLN A 195 -28.68 20.04 7.23
C GLN A 195 -27.68 19.15 6.51
N ASP A 196 -28.13 18.07 5.87
CA ASP A 196 -27.23 17.17 5.12
C ASP A 196 -26.66 17.85 3.88
N THR A 197 -27.46 18.67 3.19
CA THR A 197 -26.98 19.49 2.08
C THR A 197 -25.88 20.45 2.54
N TRP A 198 -26.09 21.17 3.65
CA TRP A 198 -25.09 22.08 4.19
C TRP A 198 -23.83 21.36 4.66
N ARG A 199 -23.96 20.22 5.32
CA ARG A 199 -22.79 19.38 5.72
C ARG A 199 -21.98 18.95 4.50
N THR A 200 -22.67 18.60 3.42
CA THR A 200 -22.02 18.20 2.16
C THR A 200 -21.27 19.37 1.55
N ILE A 201 -21.88 20.57 1.50
CA ILE A 201 -21.24 21.81 1.01
C ILE A 201 -20.01 22.14 1.87
N VAL A 202 -20.15 22.16 3.20
CA VAL A 202 -19.06 22.49 4.11
C VAL A 202 -17.91 21.48 3.98
N ARG A 203 -18.19 20.19 3.84
CA ARG A 203 -17.16 19.16 3.60
C ARG A 203 -16.44 19.39 2.28
N ALA A 204 -17.20 19.63 1.20
CA ALA A 204 -16.60 19.91 -0.11
C ALA A 204 -15.73 21.16 -0.08
N MET A 205 -16.19 22.22 0.59
CA MET A 205 -15.43 23.46 0.73
C MET A 205 -14.17 23.32 1.60
N ASN A 206 -14.19 22.44 2.60
CA ASN A 206 -13.01 22.15 3.42
C ASN A 206 -11.91 21.39 2.64
N ASP A 207 -12.28 20.64 1.60
CA ASP A 207 -11.34 19.96 0.71
C ASP A 207 -10.74 20.94 -0.32
N ILE A 208 -11.24 22.19 -0.41
CA ILE A 208 -10.79 23.23 -1.36
C ILE A 208 -9.94 24.27 -0.63
N GLY A 209 -8.66 24.34 -0.95
CA GLY A 209 -7.78 25.45 -0.60
C GLY A 209 -7.82 26.50 -1.70
N ALA A 210 -7.79 27.79 -1.33
CA ALA A 210 -7.75 28.89 -2.28
C ALA A 210 -6.75 29.94 -1.80
N GLU A 211 -5.83 30.38 -2.67
CA GLU A 211 -4.94 31.50 -2.40
C GLU A 211 -5.67 32.84 -2.43
N GLN A 212 -6.68 32.95 -3.28
CA GLN A 212 -7.59 34.08 -3.40
C GLN A 212 -9.03 33.58 -3.21
N PRO A 213 -9.93 34.41 -2.63
CA PRO A 213 -11.31 34.00 -2.47
C PRO A 213 -11.97 33.69 -3.81
N ILE A 214 -12.72 32.59 -3.85
CA ILE A 214 -13.56 32.19 -4.99
C ILE A 214 -14.68 33.22 -5.10
N GLY A 215 -14.81 33.88 -6.22
CA GLY A 215 -15.88 34.85 -6.47
C GLY A 215 -17.20 34.14 -6.74
N ALA A 216 -18.25 34.49 -6.00
CA ALA A 216 -19.61 34.02 -6.26
C ALA A 216 -20.52 35.23 -6.47
N GLN A 217 -21.18 35.27 -7.63
CA GLN A 217 -22.06 36.37 -8.05
C GLN A 217 -23.47 35.86 -8.30
N LEU A 218 -24.45 36.62 -7.84
CA LEU A 218 -25.87 36.34 -8.06
C LEU A 218 -26.60 37.61 -8.50
N GLU A 219 -27.24 37.56 -9.65
CA GLU A 219 -28.18 38.58 -10.10
C GLU A 219 -29.58 37.97 -10.19
N PHE A 220 -30.58 38.60 -9.59
CA PHE A 220 -31.91 38.00 -9.55
C PHE A 220 -33.05 39.00 -9.65
N GLU A 221 -34.17 38.51 -10.18
CA GLU A 221 -35.47 39.18 -10.20
C GLU A 221 -36.56 38.18 -9.78
N THR A 222 -37.26 38.46 -8.69
CA THR A 222 -38.26 37.54 -8.16
C THR A 222 -39.43 38.28 -7.54
N SER A 223 -40.46 37.57 -7.08
CA SER A 223 -41.62 38.11 -6.42
C SER A 223 -41.85 37.49 -5.06
N THR A 224 -42.31 38.25 -4.07
CA THR A 224 -42.69 37.73 -2.76
C THR A 224 -43.78 36.65 -2.82
N ARG A 225 -44.58 36.62 -3.93
CA ARG A 225 -45.64 35.67 -4.17
C ARG A 225 -45.14 34.31 -4.67
N ASN A 226 -44.04 34.31 -5.42
CA ASN A 226 -43.42 33.14 -6.00
C ASN A 226 -41.88 33.31 -5.99
N LEU A 227 -41.26 32.99 -4.88
CA LEU A 227 -39.81 33.13 -4.75
C LEU A 227 -39.04 32.13 -5.65
N ASP A 228 -39.62 30.98 -5.88
CA ASP A 228 -38.99 29.88 -6.66
C ASP A 228 -39.18 30.08 -8.18
N GLY A 229 -40.19 30.88 -8.64
CA GLY A 229 -40.46 31.19 -10.05
C GLY A 229 -39.82 32.48 -10.54
N GLY A 230 -38.73 32.90 -9.89
CA GLY A 230 -37.98 34.09 -10.31
C GLY A 230 -36.97 33.79 -11.42
N ARG A 231 -36.29 34.85 -11.86
CA ARG A 231 -35.12 34.76 -12.77
C ARG A 231 -33.87 35.08 -11.99
N ALA A 232 -32.81 34.31 -12.24
CA ALA A 232 -31.51 34.60 -11.68
C ALA A 232 -30.39 34.21 -12.63
N ASN A 233 -29.29 34.97 -12.61
CA ASN A 233 -28.03 34.58 -13.21
C ASN A 233 -27.03 34.39 -12.07
N PHE A 234 -26.26 33.31 -12.13
CA PHE A 234 -25.22 33.06 -11.14
C PHE A 234 -23.89 32.74 -11.81
N ALA A 235 -22.81 33.15 -11.15
CA ALA A 235 -21.45 32.87 -11.56
C ALA A 235 -20.62 32.54 -10.35
N LEU A 236 -19.78 31.53 -10.48
CA LEU A 236 -18.80 31.14 -9.48
C LEU A 236 -17.45 30.96 -10.18
N ASP A 237 -16.46 31.75 -9.79
CA ASP A 237 -15.14 31.79 -10.45
C ASP A 237 -14.02 31.68 -9.41
N GLY A 238 -13.08 30.76 -9.64
CA GLY A 238 -11.91 30.58 -8.82
C GLY A 238 -10.67 30.31 -9.65
N ARG A 239 -9.52 30.73 -9.15
CA ARG A 239 -8.20 30.47 -9.77
C ARG A 239 -7.19 30.07 -8.71
N HIS A 240 -6.20 29.24 -9.15
CA HIS A 240 -5.11 28.75 -8.29
C HIS A 240 -5.65 28.12 -7.01
N LEU A 241 -6.54 27.18 -7.20
CA LEU A 241 -7.16 26.41 -6.14
C LEU A 241 -6.35 25.13 -5.85
N THR A 242 -6.60 24.54 -4.71
CA THR A 242 -6.16 23.17 -4.42
C THR A 242 -7.36 22.34 -4.01
N TRP A 243 -7.54 21.17 -4.58
CA TRP A 243 -8.51 20.21 -4.12
C TRP A 243 -7.77 19.11 -3.34
N ARG A 244 -7.98 19.08 -2.00
CA ARG A 244 -7.13 18.32 -1.07
C ARG A 244 -5.66 18.73 -1.19
N THR A 245 -4.88 18.06 -2.04
CA THR A 245 -3.46 18.37 -2.30
C THR A 245 -3.16 18.55 -3.78
N ALA A 246 -4.15 18.35 -4.66
CA ALA A 246 -4.01 18.51 -6.10
C ALA A 246 -4.27 19.96 -6.54
N PRO A 247 -3.43 20.56 -7.40
CA PRO A 247 -3.65 21.90 -7.92
C PRO A 247 -4.80 21.91 -8.93
N VAL A 248 -5.60 22.99 -8.91
CA VAL A 248 -6.65 23.32 -9.87
C VAL A 248 -6.44 24.76 -10.30
N ASP A 249 -6.13 24.97 -11.58
CA ASP A 249 -5.77 26.31 -12.07
C ASP A 249 -6.97 27.24 -12.22
N GLU A 250 -8.06 26.69 -12.73
CA GLU A 250 -9.28 27.43 -13.00
C GLU A 250 -10.52 26.59 -12.62
N PHE A 251 -11.50 27.27 -12.07
CA PHE A 251 -12.82 26.72 -11.78
C PHE A 251 -13.88 27.76 -12.10
N SER A 252 -14.85 27.42 -12.92
CA SER A 252 -15.98 28.31 -13.23
C SER A 252 -17.29 27.53 -13.27
N ILE A 253 -18.37 28.17 -12.78
CA ILE A 253 -19.75 27.73 -12.93
C ILE A 253 -20.56 28.93 -13.30
N HIS A 254 -21.21 28.93 -14.46
CA HIS A 254 -22.12 29.97 -14.91
C HIS A 254 -23.46 29.36 -15.29
N GLY A 255 -24.53 30.04 -14.91
CA GLY A 255 -25.85 29.57 -15.25
C GLY A 255 -26.94 30.59 -14.99
N SER A 256 -28.16 30.20 -15.34
CA SER A 256 -29.37 31.00 -15.14
C SER A 256 -30.49 30.16 -14.51
N LEU A 257 -31.36 30.82 -13.79
CA LEU A 257 -32.64 30.29 -13.33
C LEU A 257 -33.75 31.01 -14.04
N ASN A 258 -34.65 30.31 -14.70
CA ASN A 258 -35.84 30.83 -15.32
C ASN A 258 -37.02 29.91 -15.02
N ASP A 259 -38.05 30.45 -14.36
CA ASP A 259 -39.32 29.77 -14.10
C ASP A 259 -39.18 28.35 -13.56
N GLY A 260 -38.31 28.17 -12.54
CA GLY A 260 -38.06 26.87 -11.92
C GLY A 260 -37.05 25.95 -12.62
N VAL A 261 -36.49 26.39 -13.75
CA VAL A 261 -35.43 25.62 -14.46
C VAL A 261 -34.10 26.36 -14.32
N VAL A 262 -33.12 25.68 -13.78
CA VAL A 262 -31.72 26.14 -13.74
C VAL A 262 -31.02 25.60 -14.97
N GLU A 263 -30.51 26.48 -15.81
CA GLU A 263 -29.63 26.14 -16.93
C GLU A 263 -28.19 26.37 -16.53
N LEU A 264 -27.36 25.34 -16.54
CA LEU A 264 -25.92 25.43 -16.40
C LEU A 264 -25.33 25.64 -17.80
N SER A 265 -24.93 26.86 -18.10
CA SER A 265 -24.41 27.22 -19.43
C SER A 265 -22.92 26.91 -19.58
N ASP A 266 -22.18 26.99 -18.49
CA ASP A 266 -20.73 26.73 -18.46
C ASP A 266 -20.31 26.26 -17.08
N PHE A 267 -19.77 25.05 -17.05
CA PHE A 267 -19.04 24.50 -15.92
C PHE A 267 -17.65 24.12 -16.42
N LYS A 268 -16.60 24.63 -15.79
CA LYS A 268 -15.24 24.34 -16.19
C LYS A 268 -14.37 24.06 -14.97
N ILE A 269 -13.55 23.01 -15.08
CA ILE A 269 -12.40 22.76 -14.21
C ILE A 269 -11.18 22.68 -15.11
N GLY A 270 -10.24 23.60 -14.95
CA GLY A 270 -8.98 23.62 -15.70
C GLY A 270 -7.82 23.13 -14.82
N LEU A 271 -6.98 22.26 -15.35
CA LEU A 271 -5.70 21.85 -14.81
C LEU A 271 -4.58 22.36 -15.71
N ASP A 272 -3.34 22.30 -15.28
CA ASP A 272 -2.15 22.62 -16.10
C ASP A 272 -2.20 21.91 -17.47
N ARG A 273 -2.77 20.70 -17.52
CA ARG A 273 -2.96 19.92 -18.74
C ARG A 273 -4.41 19.48 -18.89
N GLY A 274 -5.14 20.22 -19.73
CA GLY A 274 -6.50 19.91 -20.09
C GLY A 274 -7.55 20.40 -19.11
N ASP A 275 -8.79 20.27 -19.50
CA ASP A 275 -9.95 20.77 -18.80
C ASP A 275 -11.10 19.76 -18.80
N LEU A 276 -12.03 19.97 -17.89
CA LEU A 276 -13.35 19.37 -17.90
C LEU A 276 -14.37 20.50 -18.10
N THR A 277 -15.25 20.32 -19.06
CA THR A 277 -16.39 21.23 -19.30
C THR A 277 -17.70 20.47 -19.20
N ALA A 278 -18.71 21.12 -18.63
CA ALA A 278 -20.05 20.55 -18.55
C ALA A 278 -21.12 21.62 -18.76
N TYR A 279 -22.26 21.17 -19.21
CA TYR A 279 -23.47 21.98 -19.38
C TYR A 279 -24.70 21.13 -19.13
N GLY A 280 -25.84 21.76 -18.82
CA GLY A 280 -27.05 20.99 -18.58
C GLY A 280 -28.15 21.78 -17.93
N GLU A 281 -29.19 21.10 -17.51
CA GLU A 281 -30.39 21.70 -16.95
C GLU A 281 -30.77 20.99 -15.63
N TRP A 282 -31.35 21.79 -14.72
CA TRP A 282 -31.93 21.29 -13.47
C TRP A 282 -33.33 21.84 -13.33
N ASN A 283 -34.33 20.94 -13.31
CA ASN A 283 -35.70 21.26 -13.02
C ASN A 283 -35.95 21.22 -11.49
N LEU A 284 -36.23 22.39 -10.91
CA LEU A 284 -36.49 22.52 -9.47
C LEU A 284 -37.80 21.89 -9.03
N ASP A 285 -38.81 21.83 -9.93
CA ASP A 285 -40.14 21.28 -9.62
C ASP A 285 -40.07 19.73 -9.54
N ASP A 286 -39.38 19.12 -10.49
CA ASP A 286 -39.20 17.67 -10.54
C ASP A 286 -37.99 17.20 -9.71
N HIS A 287 -37.17 18.13 -9.23
CA HIS A 287 -35.92 17.87 -8.52
C HIS A 287 -34.94 17.02 -9.31
N THR A 288 -34.98 17.07 -10.63
CA THR A 288 -34.10 16.32 -11.52
C THR A 288 -33.13 17.24 -12.24
N ALA A 289 -31.87 16.78 -12.41
CA ALA A 289 -30.90 17.51 -13.24
C ALA A 289 -30.22 16.56 -14.21
N GLU A 290 -29.93 17.07 -15.42
CA GLU A 290 -29.12 16.38 -16.41
C GLU A 290 -27.93 17.24 -16.79
N LEU A 291 -26.74 16.72 -16.63
CA LEU A 291 -25.50 17.35 -17.05
C LEU A 291 -24.79 16.47 -18.08
N GLN A 292 -24.30 17.10 -19.14
CA GLN A 292 -23.40 16.49 -20.12
C GLN A 292 -22.00 17.07 -19.90
N PHE A 293 -20.98 16.24 -19.95
CA PHE A 293 -19.61 16.70 -19.76
C PHE A 293 -18.65 16.09 -20.78
N THR A 294 -17.60 16.84 -21.04
CA THR A 294 -16.42 16.37 -21.77
C THR A 294 -15.17 16.75 -21.00
N SER A 295 -14.14 15.91 -21.05
CA SER A 295 -12.89 16.17 -20.37
C SER A 295 -11.70 15.76 -21.22
N SER A 296 -10.68 16.62 -21.20
CA SER A 296 -9.33 16.34 -21.68
C SER A 296 -8.30 16.38 -20.54
N MET A 297 -8.77 16.33 -19.28
CA MET A 297 -7.92 16.48 -18.09
C MET A 297 -6.88 15.38 -17.99
N ASP A 298 -5.65 15.79 -17.78
CA ASP A 298 -4.58 14.87 -17.34
C ASP A 298 -4.78 14.52 -15.85
N PHE A 299 -5.37 13.36 -15.62
CA PHE A 299 -5.69 12.88 -14.27
C PHE A 299 -4.47 12.58 -13.40
N THR A 300 -3.27 12.56 -13.98
CA THR A 300 -2.03 12.37 -13.21
C THR A 300 -1.81 13.49 -12.20
N THR A 301 -2.23 14.71 -12.55
CA THR A 301 -2.14 15.87 -11.67
C THR A 301 -3.02 15.75 -10.44
N LEU A 302 -4.07 14.92 -10.50
CA LEU A 302 -4.97 14.65 -9.38
C LEU A 302 -4.51 13.47 -8.50
N ALA A 303 -3.47 12.73 -8.91
CA ALA A 303 -2.96 11.57 -8.17
C ALA A 303 -2.72 11.84 -6.66
N PRO A 304 -2.17 13.01 -6.25
CA PRO A 304 -1.95 13.31 -4.83
C PRO A 304 -3.23 13.39 -4.00
N ALA A 305 -4.39 13.67 -4.63
CA ALA A 305 -5.67 13.75 -3.93
C ALA A 305 -6.28 12.38 -3.58
N PHE A 306 -5.76 11.29 -4.18
CA PHE A 306 -6.27 9.93 -3.99
C PHE A 306 -5.28 9.10 -3.16
N PRO A 307 -5.66 8.64 -1.95
CA PRO A 307 -4.80 7.76 -1.15
C PRO A 307 -4.77 6.33 -1.69
N GLY A 308 -3.70 5.59 -1.35
CA GLY A 308 -3.61 4.16 -1.60
C GLY A 308 -3.24 3.76 -3.04
N PRO A 309 -3.68 2.58 -3.51
CA PRO A 309 -3.28 2.04 -4.81
C PRO A 309 -3.74 2.89 -6.00
N LEU A 310 -4.93 3.51 -5.91
CA LEU A 310 -5.47 4.33 -6.98
C LEU A 310 -4.58 5.56 -7.26
N GLY A 311 -4.20 6.31 -6.22
CA GLY A 311 -3.30 7.47 -6.38
C GLY A 311 -1.94 7.06 -6.94
N ARG A 312 -1.38 5.92 -6.49
CA ARG A 312 -0.13 5.41 -7.06
C ARG A 312 -0.29 5.04 -8.54
N ALA A 313 -1.38 4.37 -8.90
CA ALA A 313 -1.64 4.00 -10.29
C ALA A 313 -1.82 5.23 -11.19
N LEU A 314 -2.59 6.24 -10.75
CA LEU A 314 -2.73 7.50 -11.47
C LEU A 314 -1.38 8.22 -11.64
N GLY A 315 -0.53 8.22 -10.63
CA GLY A 315 0.79 8.84 -10.68
C GLY A 315 1.80 8.12 -11.59
N LEU A 316 1.49 6.90 -12.06
CA LEU A 316 2.31 6.14 -13.02
C LEU A 316 1.86 6.34 -14.48
N LEU A 317 0.73 7.03 -14.70
CA LEU A 317 0.25 7.40 -16.03
C LEU A 317 1.04 8.61 -16.55
N ASP A 318 1.24 8.67 -17.87
CA ASP A 318 1.75 9.85 -18.56
C ASP A 318 1.04 10.00 -19.91
N PHE A 319 0.45 11.15 -20.10
CA PHE A 319 -0.31 11.55 -21.30
C PHE A 319 0.45 12.58 -22.16
N SER A 320 1.76 12.59 -22.13
CA SER A 320 2.58 13.57 -22.89
C SER A 320 2.29 13.59 -24.38
N ASN A 321 1.84 12.47 -24.94
CA ASN A 321 1.62 12.32 -26.39
C ASN A 321 0.18 12.59 -26.82
N SER A 322 -0.80 12.39 -25.93
CA SER A 322 -2.23 12.54 -26.25
C SER A 322 -3.02 12.89 -25.00
N ALA A 323 -3.87 13.91 -25.06
CA ALA A 323 -4.75 14.24 -23.96
C ALA A 323 -5.80 13.13 -23.76
N PRO A 324 -6.07 12.71 -22.52
CA PRO A 324 -7.09 11.70 -22.24
C PRO A 324 -8.48 12.25 -22.56
N ALA A 325 -9.22 11.57 -23.41
CA ALA A 325 -10.59 11.96 -23.75
C ALA A 325 -11.59 11.21 -22.87
N THR A 326 -12.50 11.95 -22.25
CA THR A 326 -13.60 11.41 -21.47
C THR A 326 -14.86 12.20 -21.82
N ASN A 327 -15.96 11.53 -22.05
CA ASN A 327 -17.26 12.15 -22.21
C ASN A 327 -18.31 11.39 -21.40
N GLY A 328 -19.38 12.09 -21.02
CA GLY A 328 -20.40 11.42 -20.24
C GLY A 328 -21.59 12.31 -19.92
N ARG A 329 -22.51 11.69 -19.21
CA ARG A 329 -23.76 12.29 -18.75
C ARG A 329 -23.97 11.95 -17.29
N ILE A 330 -24.47 12.92 -16.53
CA ILE A 330 -24.85 12.75 -15.13
C ILE A 330 -26.31 13.12 -14.98
N LEU A 331 -27.10 12.22 -14.44
CA LEU A 331 -28.49 12.47 -14.05
C LEU A 331 -28.54 12.55 -12.52
N PHE A 332 -29.10 13.63 -11.99
CA PHE A 332 -29.30 13.80 -10.55
C PHE A 332 -30.80 13.67 -10.23
N ASP A 333 -31.12 12.93 -9.16
CA ASP A 333 -32.40 12.95 -8.48
C ASP A 333 -32.20 13.47 -7.05
N LEU A 334 -32.78 14.63 -6.76
CA LEU A 334 -32.64 15.34 -5.50
C LEU A 334 -33.88 15.22 -4.60
N GLN A 335 -34.91 14.44 -5.01
CA GLN A 335 -36.13 14.25 -4.21
C GLN A 335 -35.86 13.51 -2.89
N HIS A 336 -34.91 12.56 -2.90
CA HIS A 336 -34.60 11.66 -1.79
C HIS A 336 -33.16 11.82 -1.29
N GLY A 337 -32.54 12.96 -1.51
CA GLY A 337 -31.15 13.25 -1.23
C GLY A 337 -30.33 13.32 -2.51
N PHE A 338 -29.00 13.54 -2.37
CA PHE A 338 -28.11 13.62 -3.52
C PHE A 338 -27.90 12.22 -4.12
N HIS A 339 -28.61 11.91 -5.20
CA HIS A 339 -28.47 10.68 -5.96
C HIS A 339 -28.04 11.03 -7.39
N ALA A 340 -26.95 10.41 -7.84
CA ALA A 340 -26.39 10.68 -9.16
C ALA A 340 -26.24 9.40 -9.97
N ASP A 341 -26.82 9.37 -11.17
CA ASP A 341 -26.56 8.36 -12.19
C ASP A 341 -25.54 8.90 -13.18
N ILE A 342 -24.39 8.24 -13.29
CA ILE A 342 -23.30 8.66 -14.16
C ILE A 342 -23.12 7.62 -15.26
N GLN A 343 -23.10 8.07 -16.51
CA GLN A 343 -22.68 7.30 -17.66
C GLN A 343 -21.52 8.02 -18.32
N ALA A 344 -20.38 7.36 -18.45
CA ALA A 344 -19.18 7.94 -19.01
C ALA A 344 -18.41 6.93 -19.86
N ASP A 345 -17.79 7.42 -20.91
CA ASP A 345 -16.87 6.69 -21.75
C ASP A 345 -15.49 7.35 -21.69
N LEU A 346 -14.49 6.60 -21.21
CA LEU A 346 -13.09 7.01 -21.25
C LEU A 346 -12.45 6.34 -22.47
N ASP A 347 -11.84 7.12 -23.36
CA ASP A 347 -11.08 6.63 -24.52
C ASP A 347 -9.71 7.34 -24.51
N TRP A 348 -8.72 6.70 -23.92
CA TRP A 348 -7.37 7.22 -23.83
C TRP A 348 -6.49 6.52 -24.85
N ARG A 349 -5.64 7.25 -25.53
CA ARG A 349 -4.79 6.75 -26.61
C ARG A 349 -3.35 7.23 -26.40
N ASP A 350 -2.41 6.42 -26.89
CA ASP A 350 -0.99 6.76 -26.96
C ASP A 350 -0.43 7.30 -25.63
N PHE A 351 -0.72 6.59 -24.54
CA PHE A 351 -0.25 6.92 -23.20
C PHE A 351 0.81 5.97 -22.70
N THR A 352 1.53 6.33 -21.65
CA THR A 352 2.39 5.38 -20.93
C THR A 352 1.88 5.13 -19.52
N PHE A 353 2.09 3.91 -19.05
CA PHE A 353 1.87 3.53 -17.66
C PHE A 353 3.15 2.90 -17.14
N ASN A 354 3.72 3.50 -16.08
CA ASN A 354 5.00 3.07 -15.52
C ASN A 354 6.13 2.97 -16.58
N GLY A 355 6.15 3.93 -17.52
CA GLY A 355 7.12 3.98 -18.61
C GLY A 355 6.87 2.97 -19.76
N THR A 356 5.81 2.17 -19.68
CA THR A 356 5.42 1.23 -20.74
C THR A 356 4.34 1.85 -21.62
N ALA A 357 4.52 1.82 -22.94
CA ALA A 357 3.58 2.40 -23.91
C ALA A 357 2.34 1.50 -24.09
N PHE A 358 1.18 2.15 -24.14
CA PHE A 358 -0.12 1.55 -24.46
C PHE A 358 -0.79 2.32 -25.58
N ASP A 359 -1.40 1.58 -26.49
CA ASP A 359 -2.06 2.16 -27.66
C ASP A 359 -3.44 2.73 -27.29
N ARG A 360 -4.17 2.02 -26.43
CA ARG A 360 -5.54 2.41 -26.08
C ARG A 360 -6.00 1.83 -24.73
N LEU A 361 -6.74 2.67 -23.99
CA LEU A 361 -7.58 2.28 -22.86
C LEU A 361 -9.01 2.74 -23.12
N SER A 362 -9.98 1.84 -23.07
CA SER A 362 -11.41 2.16 -23.20
C SER A 362 -12.15 1.65 -21.96
N ILE A 363 -12.87 2.55 -21.29
CA ILE A 363 -13.63 2.25 -20.07
C ILE A 363 -15.01 2.84 -20.18
N PRO A 364 -16.05 2.08 -20.50
CA PRO A 364 -17.43 2.49 -20.27
C PRO A 364 -17.76 2.37 -18.77
N ILE A 365 -18.33 3.41 -18.20
CA ILE A 365 -18.69 3.49 -16.78
C ILE A 365 -20.18 3.77 -16.66
N ALA A 366 -20.88 3.03 -15.83
CA ALA A 366 -22.22 3.32 -15.38
C ALA A 366 -22.28 3.27 -13.84
N TYR A 367 -22.79 4.35 -13.24
CA TYR A 367 -22.91 4.49 -11.78
C TYR A 367 -24.29 5.04 -11.44
N ASP A 368 -25.00 4.40 -10.54
CA ASP A 368 -26.38 4.77 -10.12
C ASP A 368 -26.45 5.31 -8.67
N GLY A 369 -25.35 5.90 -8.17
CA GLY A 369 -25.26 6.42 -6.81
C GLY A 369 -24.95 5.34 -5.76
N ARG A 370 -25.17 4.06 -6.06
CA ARG A 370 -24.89 2.92 -5.19
C ARG A 370 -24.21 1.76 -5.90
N ARG A 371 -24.36 1.67 -7.21
CA ARG A 371 -23.76 0.61 -8.03
C ARG A 371 -22.83 1.21 -9.06
N LEU A 372 -21.65 0.63 -9.20
CA LEU A 372 -20.71 0.96 -10.26
C LEU A 372 -20.55 -0.25 -11.17
N LEU A 373 -20.84 -0.08 -12.44
CA LEU A 373 -20.66 -1.09 -13.47
C LEU A 373 -19.64 -0.60 -14.50
N ILE A 374 -18.61 -1.40 -14.72
CA ILE A 374 -17.65 -1.25 -15.83
C ILE A 374 -17.80 -2.51 -16.69
N PRO A 375 -18.67 -2.49 -17.72
CA PRO A 375 -19.03 -3.70 -18.46
C PRO A 375 -17.92 -4.21 -19.41
N GLY A 376 -16.87 -3.44 -19.59
CA GLY A 376 -15.78 -3.85 -20.49
C GLY A 376 -14.66 -2.82 -20.53
N LEU A 377 -13.78 -2.83 -19.52
CA LEU A 377 -12.52 -2.08 -19.56
C LEU A 377 -11.56 -2.86 -20.47
N LYS A 378 -11.03 -2.20 -21.49
CA LYS A 378 -10.06 -2.80 -22.42
C LYS A 378 -8.80 -1.97 -22.45
N ILE A 379 -7.68 -2.64 -22.21
CA ILE A 379 -6.34 -2.09 -22.38
C ILE A 379 -5.65 -2.86 -23.49
N ALA A 380 -5.03 -2.17 -24.43
CA ALA A 380 -4.25 -2.75 -25.49
C ALA A 380 -2.89 -2.04 -25.60
N GLY A 381 -1.82 -2.79 -25.78
CA GLY A 381 -0.48 -2.26 -25.96
C GLY A 381 0.57 -3.35 -26.20
N GLN A 382 1.79 -2.96 -26.42
CA GLN A 382 2.92 -3.88 -26.67
C GLN A 382 3.18 -4.82 -25.47
N ALA A 383 2.91 -4.36 -24.26
CA ALA A 383 3.07 -5.15 -23.04
C ALA A 383 1.96 -6.21 -22.86
N GLY A 384 0.94 -6.23 -23.72
CA GLY A 384 -0.20 -7.14 -23.68
C GLY A 384 -1.54 -6.42 -23.58
N ASN A 385 -2.59 -7.24 -23.41
CA ASN A 385 -3.97 -6.76 -23.36
C ASN A 385 -4.63 -7.16 -22.04
N VAL A 386 -5.60 -6.34 -21.61
CA VAL A 386 -6.48 -6.64 -20.48
C VAL A 386 -7.92 -6.42 -20.91
N ASP A 387 -8.79 -7.34 -20.58
CA ASP A 387 -10.24 -7.22 -20.66
C ASP A 387 -10.79 -7.44 -19.24
N LEU A 388 -11.42 -6.42 -18.67
CA LEU A 388 -11.90 -6.42 -17.30
C LEU A 388 -13.38 -6.03 -17.28
N GLU A 389 -14.20 -6.87 -16.70
CA GLU A 389 -15.56 -6.55 -16.29
C GLU A 389 -15.57 -6.34 -14.78
N PHE A 390 -16.24 -5.29 -14.33
CA PHE A 390 -16.24 -4.91 -12.92
C PHE A 390 -17.63 -4.44 -12.50
N PHE A 391 -18.13 -4.99 -11.39
CA PHE A 391 -19.39 -4.61 -10.78
C PHE A 391 -19.21 -4.40 -9.28
N PHE A 392 -19.57 -3.21 -8.81
CA PHE A 392 -19.65 -2.86 -7.40
C PHE A 392 -21.12 -2.65 -7.02
N ASP A 393 -21.58 -3.26 -5.93
CA ASP A 393 -22.91 -3.09 -5.37
C ASP A 393 -22.83 -2.55 -3.94
N GLY A 394 -23.18 -1.27 -3.77
CA GLY A 394 -23.23 -0.56 -2.48
C GLY A 394 -24.62 -0.53 -1.86
N THR A 395 -25.60 -1.30 -2.38
CA THR A 395 -26.97 -1.31 -1.85
C THR A 395 -27.12 -2.14 -0.58
N ALA A 396 -26.21 -3.09 -0.33
CA ALA A 396 -26.22 -3.91 0.87
C ALA A 396 -25.46 -3.26 2.03
N ASP A 397 -25.72 -3.69 3.27
CA ASP A 397 -25.01 -3.23 4.47
C ASP A 397 -23.49 -3.46 4.38
N THR A 398 -23.10 -4.49 3.65
CA THR A 398 -21.71 -4.76 3.27
C THR A 398 -21.57 -4.66 1.76
N PRO A 399 -21.05 -3.53 1.22
CA PRO A 399 -20.86 -3.38 -0.21
C PRO A 399 -20.01 -4.48 -0.81
N THR A 400 -20.46 -5.05 -1.93
CA THR A 400 -19.79 -6.17 -2.60
C THR A 400 -19.14 -5.72 -3.91
N LEU A 401 -18.09 -6.44 -4.28
CA LEU A 401 -17.34 -6.25 -5.51
C LEU A 401 -17.23 -7.58 -6.23
N ASN A 402 -17.55 -7.57 -7.53
CA ASN A 402 -17.38 -8.71 -8.41
C ASN A 402 -16.70 -8.25 -9.70
N GLY A 403 -15.80 -9.07 -10.23
CA GLY A 403 -15.11 -8.78 -11.49
C GLY A 403 -14.66 -10.03 -12.20
N LYS A 404 -14.50 -9.90 -13.52
CA LYS A 404 -13.88 -10.91 -14.39
C LYS A 404 -12.70 -10.28 -15.10
N ILE A 405 -11.59 -10.95 -15.12
CA ILE A 405 -10.33 -10.48 -15.70
C ILE A 405 -9.85 -11.51 -16.71
N ILE A 406 -9.59 -11.06 -17.93
CA ILE A 406 -8.88 -11.83 -18.95
C ILE A 406 -7.68 -10.96 -19.35
N SER A 407 -6.47 -11.48 -19.18
CA SER A 407 -5.27 -10.70 -19.40
C SER A 407 -4.13 -11.56 -19.97
N ASN A 408 -3.32 -10.94 -20.80
CA ASN A 408 -1.99 -11.42 -21.15
C ASN A 408 -0.96 -10.30 -20.97
N LEU A 409 -1.30 -9.30 -20.13
CA LEU A 409 -0.42 -8.17 -19.80
C LEU A 409 0.78 -8.67 -19.02
N ASP A 410 1.96 -8.14 -19.34
CA ASP A 410 3.14 -8.31 -18.49
C ASP A 410 2.89 -7.63 -17.12
N PRO A 411 2.77 -8.41 -16.05
CA PRO A 411 2.40 -7.85 -14.75
C PRO A 411 3.50 -6.97 -14.13
N THR A 412 4.71 -6.99 -14.68
CA THR A 412 5.82 -6.14 -14.20
C THR A 412 5.54 -4.65 -14.39
N VAL A 413 4.66 -4.29 -15.33
CA VAL A 413 4.20 -2.91 -15.55
C VAL A 413 3.42 -2.35 -14.34
N LEU A 414 2.85 -3.24 -13.49
CA LEU A 414 2.10 -2.87 -12.29
C LEU A 414 2.99 -2.62 -11.06
N LYS A 415 4.30 -2.68 -11.23
CA LYS A 415 5.25 -2.37 -10.15
C LYS A 415 5.06 -0.91 -9.68
N GLY A 416 5.05 -0.72 -8.36
CA GLY A 416 4.78 0.58 -7.74
C GLY A 416 3.31 0.81 -7.36
N VAL A 417 2.38 -0.01 -7.87
CA VAL A 417 0.94 0.14 -7.58
C VAL A 417 0.55 -0.49 -6.24
N PHE A 418 0.98 -1.73 -5.97
CA PHE A 418 0.46 -2.55 -4.87
C PHE A 418 1.27 -2.48 -3.57
N GLY A 419 2.47 -1.89 -3.60
CA GLY A 419 3.34 -1.74 -2.45
C GLY A 419 4.47 -2.78 -2.39
N GLU A 420 5.38 -2.60 -1.42
CA GLU A 420 6.73 -3.19 -1.40
C GLU A 420 6.79 -4.72 -1.59
N GLY A 421 5.89 -5.46 -0.95
CA GLY A 421 5.89 -6.93 -1.05
C GLY A 421 5.63 -7.44 -2.46
N MET A 422 4.58 -6.92 -3.09
CA MET A 422 4.22 -7.25 -4.47
C MET A 422 5.23 -6.69 -5.46
N ASP A 423 5.73 -5.48 -5.23
CA ASP A 423 6.71 -4.83 -6.09
C ASP A 423 8.04 -5.61 -6.13
N ASN A 424 8.47 -6.16 -4.99
CA ASN A 424 9.63 -7.04 -4.92
C ASN A 424 9.42 -8.35 -5.67
N PHE A 425 8.21 -8.92 -5.59
CA PHE A 425 7.84 -10.12 -6.32
C PHE A 425 7.84 -9.84 -7.83
N LEU A 426 7.08 -8.84 -8.29
CA LEU A 426 7.01 -8.45 -9.70
C LEU A 426 8.37 -8.03 -10.25
N GLY A 427 9.17 -7.29 -9.47
CA GLY A 427 10.53 -6.91 -9.85
C GLY A 427 11.51 -8.09 -9.96
N SER A 428 11.14 -9.26 -9.44
CA SER A 428 11.92 -10.50 -9.58
C SER A 428 11.49 -11.33 -10.80
N CYS A 429 10.42 -10.94 -11.49
CA CYS A 429 9.92 -11.60 -12.69
C CYS A 429 10.38 -10.87 -13.97
N SER A 430 10.58 -11.62 -15.03
CA SER A 430 10.80 -11.10 -16.39
C SER A 430 10.17 -12.07 -17.38
N PHE A 431 9.28 -11.58 -18.24
CA PHE A 431 8.56 -12.38 -19.25
C PHE A 431 9.16 -12.09 -20.63
N GLN A 432 9.41 -13.13 -21.43
CA GLN A 432 10.11 -13.00 -22.72
C GLN A 432 9.14 -12.98 -23.92
N GLU A 433 7.99 -13.61 -23.80
CA GLU A 433 6.99 -13.78 -24.87
C GLU A 433 5.66 -13.06 -24.57
N GLY A 434 5.70 -11.98 -23.75
CA GLY A 434 4.52 -11.33 -23.21
C GLY A 434 4.17 -11.84 -21.82
N GLY A 435 3.18 -11.21 -21.17
CA GLY A 435 2.76 -11.59 -19.83
C GLY A 435 2.02 -12.92 -19.77
N PRO A 436 1.78 -13.41 -18.55
CA PRO A 436 0.99 -14.62 -18.33
C PRO A 436 -0.44 -14.45 -18.83
N LYS A 437 -0.99 -15.48 -19.43
CA LYS A 437 -2.43 -15.56 -19.69
C LYS A 437 -3.14 -15.82 -18.38
N ILE A 438 -3.99 -14.90 -17.99
CA ILE A 438 -4.78 -14.95 -16.76
C ILE A 438 -6.26 -14.90 -17.13
N GLU A 439 -7.04 -15.85 -16.64
CA GLU A 439 -8.48 -15.79 -16.62
C GLU A 439 -8.94 -15.95 -15.17
N ALA A 440 -9.53 -14.89 -14.60
CA ALA A 440 -9.82 -14.84 -13.18
C ALA A 440 -11.14 -14.14 -12.89
N THR A 441 -11.71 -14.46 -11.72
CA THR A 441 -12.83 -13.77 -11.12
C THR A 441 -12.39 -13.17 -9.79
N ALA A 442 -12.81 -11.93 -9.54
CA ALA A 442 -12.56 -11.22 -8.29
C ALA A 442 -13.88 -11.05 -7.53
N THR A 443 -13.88 -11.32 -6.25
CA THR A 443 -15.03 -11.10 -5.35
C THR A 443 -14.54 -10.55 -4.03
N GLY A 444 -15.31 -9.66 -3.39
CA GLY A 444 -14.89 -9.13 -2.10
C GLY A 444 -15.78 -8.02 -1.56
N SER A 445 -15.36 -7.45 -0.44
CA SER A 445 -15.96 -6.25 0.15
C SER A 445 -15.24 -5.01 -0.38
N ALA A 446 -16.00 -4.02 -0.79
CA ALA A 446 -15.45 -2.76 -1.28
C ALA A 446 -14.87 -1.88 -0.17
N LEU A 447 -15.28 -2.10 1.08
CA LEU A 447 -14.79 -1.32 2.22
C LEU A 447 -13.44 -1.79 2.77
N LYS A 448 -13.03 -3.02 2.41
CA LYS A 448 -11.79 -3.63 2.89
C LYS A 448 -11.07 -4.29 1.72
N THR A 449 -10.04 -3.66 1.22
CA THR A 449 -9.19 -4.22 0.15
C THR A 449 -8.54 -5.55 0.56
N ASP A 450 -8.36 -5.78 1.85
CA ASP A 450 -7.83 -7.04 2.41
C ASP A 450 -8.82 -8.21 2.30
N ALA A 451 -10.12 -7.93 2.04
CA ALA A 451 -11.17 -8.94 1.93
C ALA A 451 -11.45 -9.38 0.47
N TRP A 452 -10.57 -9.03 -0.46
CA TRP A 452 -10.72 -9.47 -1.85
C TRP A 452 -10.19 -10.87 -2.04
N THR A 453 -10.96 -11.67 -2.79
CA THR A 453 -10.55 -12.98 -3.25
C THR A 453 -10.55 -12.98 -4.77
N ILE A 454 -9.40 -13.25 -5.36
CA ILE A 454 -9.24 -13.41 -6.81
C ILE A 454 -8.93 -14.89 -7.08
N LYS A 455 -9.73 -15.54 -7.89
CA LYS A 455 -9.55 -16.94 -8.27
C LYS A 455 -9.49 -17.06 -9.78
N GLY A 456 -8.57 -17.87 -10.27
CA GLY A 456 -8.44 -18.02 -11.72
C GLY A 456 -7.41 -19.05 -12.11
N LYS A 457 -7.05 -18.97 -13.38
CA LYS A 457 -6.03 -19.79 -14.02
C LYS A 457 -4.90 -18.93 -14.52
N LEU A 458 -3.69 -19.42 -14.35
CA LEU A 458 -2.45 -18.85 -14.82
C LEU A 458 -1.83 -19.80 -15.83
N ASP A 459 -1.46 -19.29 -17.00
CA ASP A 459 -0.69 -20.00 -18.02
C ASP A 459 0.37 -19.04 -18.56
N THR A 460 1.63 -19.35 -18.36
CA THR A 460 2.73 -18.50 -18.81
C THR A 460 3.70 -19.27 -19.71
N GLY A 461 4.18 -18.61 -20.75
CA GLY A 461 5.31 -19.06 -21.55
C GLY A 461 6.64 -18.85 -20.84
N LYS A 462 7.69 -18.54 -21.60
CA LYS A 462 9.05 -18.34 -21.05
C LYS A 462 9.13 -17.14 -20.11
N PHE A 463 9.61 -17.39 -18.92
CA PHE A 463 9.87 -16.35 -17.93
C PHE A 463 11.11 -16.65 -17.08
N VAL A 464 11.61 -15.62 -16.44
CA VAL A 464 12.68 -15.71 -15.44
C VAL A 464 12.13 -15.22 -14.12
N TYR A 465 12.30 -15.99 -13.06
CA TYR A 465 12.04 -15.55 -11.69
C TYR A 465 13.35 -15.48 -10.92
N LYS A 466 13.72 -14.29 -10.45
CA LYS A 466 15.07 -13.94 -9.98
C LYS A 466 16.12 -14.25 -11.04
N THR A 467 16.86 -15.33 -10.95
CA THR A 467 17.85 -15.78 -11.94
C THR A 467 17.53 -17.13 -12.56
N ALA A 468 16.42 -17.77 -12.11
CA ALA A 468 16.02 -19.08 -12.62
C ALA A 468 15.09 -18.91 -13.84
N ALA A 469 15.49 -19.48 -14.97
CA ALA A 469 14.71 -19.47 -16.20
C ALA A 469 13.73 -20.65 -16.24
N PHE A 470 12.52 -20.40 -16.73
CA PHE A 470 11.45 -21.38 -16.91
C PHE A 470 10.93 -21.31 -18.34
N GLU A 471 10.58 -22.46 -18.93
CA GLU A 471 9.98 -22.54 -20.27
C GLU A 471 8.48 -22.31 -20.24
N ALA A 472 7.81 -22.76 -19.17
CA ALA A 472 6.38 -22.55 -18.94
C ALA A 472 6.02 -22.77 -17.48
N ALA A 473 4.90 -22.18 -17.06
CA ALA A 473 4.23 -22.56 -15.82
C ALA A 473 2.71 -22.44 -15.97
N THR A 474 1.99 -23.37 -15.35
CA THR A 474 0.53 -23.39 -15.29
C THR A 474 0.07 -23.67 -13.87
N SER A 475 -1.03 -23.05 -13.45
CA SER A 475 -1.69 -23.35 -12.18
C SER A 475 -3.08 -22.74 -12.15
N ASP A 476 -3.98 -23.34 -11.41
CA ASP A 476 -5.07 -22.59 -10.80
C ASP A 476 -4.47 -21.66 -9.71
N PHE A 477 -5.11 -20.54 -9.43
CA PHE A 477 -4.64 -19.69 -8.37
C PHE A 477 -5.77 -19.08 -7.54
N THR A 478 -5.45 -18.78 -6.29
CA THR A 478 -6.29 -17.96 -5.43
C THR A 478 -5.41 -16.91 -4.75
N PHE A 479 -5.77 -15.64 -4.91
CA PHE A 479 -5.17 -14.54 -4.17
C PHE A 479 -6.18 -14.01 -3.15
N ALA A 480 -5.86 -14.11 -1.88
CA ALA A 480 -6.67 -13.61 -0.77
C ALA A 480 -5.77 -13.34 0.45
N ASP A 481 -6.12 -12.39 1.31
CA ASP A 481 -5.41 -12.07 2.55
C ASP A 481 -3.89 -11.85 2.35
N SER A 482 -3.50 -11.22 1.25
CA SER A 482 -2.10 -11.03 0.85
C SER A 482 -1.33 -12.35 0.62
N LYS A 483 -2.03 -13.42 0.28
CA LYS A 483 -1.46 -14.72 -0.07
C LYS A 483 -1.83 -15.12 -1.48
N LEU A 484 -0.84 -15.60 -2.22
CA LEU A 484 -1.02 -16.25 -3.53
C LEU A 484 -0.90 -17.76 -3.32
N ASN A 485 -1.99 -18.48 -3.50
CA ASN A 485 -2.05 -19.94 -3.46
C ASN A 485 -2.10 -20.48 -4.89
N LEU A 486 -1.16 -21.35 -5.22
CA LEU A 486 -1.01 -22.08 -6.46
C LEU A 486 -1.09 -23.58 -6.12
N PRO A 487 -2.28 -24.17 -6.04
CA PRO A 487 -2.46 -25.52 -5.47
C PRO A 487 -1.91 -26.65 -6.36
N ASP A 488 -1.84 -26.44 -7.64
CA ASP A 488 -1.52 -27.39 -8.68
C ASP A 488 -0.49 -26.84 -9.67
N LEU A 489 0.49 -26.09 -9.15
CA LEU A 489 1.53 -25.51 -9.96
C LEU A 489 2.33 -26.58 -10.71
N GLU A 490 2.36 -26.45 -12.02
CA GLU A 490 3.26 -27.18 -12.90
C GLU A 490 4.26 -26.22 -13.53
N VAL A 491 5.54 -26.53 -13.46
CA VAL A 491 6.61 -25.76 -14.09
C VAL A 491 7.44 -26.62 -15.01
N GLN A 492 7.85 -26.04 -16.14
CA GLN A 492 8.70 -26.68 -17.12
C GLN A 492 10.02 -25.94 -17.23
N ARG A 493 11.10 -26.68 -17.34
CA ARG A 493 12.45 -26.20 -17.63
C ARG A 493 13.09 -27.06 -18.70
N THR A 494 14.20 -26.61 -19.29
CA THR A 494 14.92 -27.36 -20.33
C THR A 494 15.43 -28.72 -19.85
N GLU A 495 15.78 -28.82 -18.55
CA GLU A 495 16.34 -30.04 -17.97
C GLU A 495 15.34 -30.92 -17.21
N GLY A 496 14.09 -30.44 -17.02
CA GLY A 496 13.09 -31.20 -16.30
C GLY A 496 11.86 -30.37 -15.92
N SER A 497 11.07 -30.90 -14.98
CA SER A 497 9.82 -30.29 -14.56
C SER A 497 9.65 -30.30 -13.03
N GLY A 498 8.68 -29.53 -12.57
CA GLY A 498 8.25 -29.54 -11.17
C GLY A 498 6.73 -29.43 -11.10
N ALA A 499 6.11 -30.08 -10.12
CA ALA A 499 4.68 -29.98 -9.83
C ALA A 499 4.43 -30.02 -8.33
N GLY A 500 3.39 -29.30 -7.87
CA GLY A 500 2.99 -29.28 -6.46
C GLY A 500 2.26 -27.99 -6.07
N GLY A 501 1.87 -27.89 -4.81
CA GLY A 501 1.24 -26.70 -4.26
C GLY A 501 2.25 -25.70 -3.71
N ILE A 502 2.04 -24.41 -3.96
CA ILE A 502 2.83 -23.31 -3.39
C ILE A 502 1.90 -22.22 -2.87
N ILE A 503 2.13 -21.78 -1.63
CA ILE A 503 1.48 -20.59 -1.06
C ILE A 503 2.55 -19.55 -0.78
N TYR A 504 2.46 -18.41 -1.44
CA TYR A 504 3.33 -17.26 -1.18
C TYR A 504 2.59 -16.24 -0.28
N ASP A 505 3.10 -16.00 0.91
CA ASP A 505 2.59 -15.00 1.85
C ASP A 505 3.41 -13.70 1.71
N PHE A 506 2.82 -12.68 1.09
CA PHE A 506 3.47 -11.38 0.85
C PHE A 506 3.69 -10.58 2.14
N LYS A 507 2.80 -10.75 3.12
CA LYS A 507 2.87 -10.03 4.40
C LYS A 507 3.97 -10.58 5.30
N ASN A 508 4.06 -11.90 5.40
CA ASN A 508 5.05 -12.58 6.25
C ASN A 508 6.35 -12.86 5.49
N ARG A 509 6.38 -12.67 4.17
CA ARG A 509 7.52 -13.00 3.30
C ARG A 509 7.95 -14.46 3.47
N SER A 510 6.99 -15.37 3.37
CA SER A 510 7.21 -16.81 3.49
C SER A 510 6.58 -17.57 2.34
N VAL A 511 7.09 -18.77 2.09
CA VAL A 511 6.56 -19.70 1.09
C VAL A 511 6.25 -21.02 1.78
N GLU A 512 5.05 -21.53 1.60
CA GLU A 512 4.66 -22.89 1.99
C GLU A 512 4.68 -23.80 0.75
N LEU A 513 5.27 -24.97 0.88
CA LEU A 513 5.39 -25.98 -0.15
C LEU A 513 4.52 -27.17 0.24
N HIS A 514 3.68 -27.61 -0.67
CA HIS A 514 2.78 -28.76 -0.49
C HIS A 514 3.02 -29.79 -1.59
N ASP A 515 3.51 -30.97 -1.21
CA ASP A 515 3.77 -32.09 -2.11
C ASP A 515 4.53 -31.70 -3.40
N LEU A 516 5.46 -30.75 -3.25
CA LEU A 516 6.27 -30.32 -4.37
C LEU A 516 7.20 -31.47 -4.80
N VAL A 517 7.04 -31.92 -6.03
CA VAL A 517 7.91 -32.89 -6.69
C VAL A 517 8.61 -32.19 -7.86
N THR A 518 9.93 -32.23 -7.87
CA THR A 518 10.69 -31.56 -8.93
C THR A 518 11.87 -32.38 -9.38
N GLN A 519 12.21 -32.29 -10.65
CA GLN A 519 13.40 -32.86 -11.27
C GLN A 519 14.11 -31.77 -12.06
N VAL A 520 14.64 -30.79 -11.36
CA VAL A 520 15.33 -29.63 -11.94
C VAL A 520 16.73 -29.48 -11.35
N ASN A 521 17.59 -28.75 -12.04
CA ASN A 521 18.92 -28.47 -11.54
C ASN A 521 18.83 -27.58 -10.29
N VAL A 522 19.19 -28.17 -9.15
CA VAL A 522 19.09 -27.50 -7.84
C VAL A 522 19.89 -26.21 -7.81
N GLN A 523 21.06 -26.15 -8.43
CA GLN A 523 21.94 -24.96 -8.42
C GLN A 523 21.32 -23.80 -9.19
N GLU A 524 20.60 -24.05 -10.27
CA GLU A 524 19.97 -23.02 -11.08
C GLU A 524 18.68 -22.48 -10.45
N VAL A 525 17.96 -23.28 -9.65
CA VAL A 525 16.76 -22.85 -8.94
C VAL A 525 17.02 -22.39 -7.51
N ALA A 526 18.19 -22.67 -6.95
CA ALA A 526 18.59 -22.26 -5.62
C ALA A 526 18.44 -20.75 -5.34
N PRO A 527 18.74 -19.83 -6.29
CA PRO A 527 18.54 -18.40 -6.09
C PRO A 527 17.08 -17.99 -5.81
N VAL A 528 16.11 -18.79 -6.24
CA VAL A 528 14.69 -18.59 -5.91
C VAL A 528 14.46 -18.61 -4.41
N MET A 529 15.16 -19.53 -3.70
CA MET A 529 15.07 -19.72 -2.25
C MET A 529 15.94 -18.73 -1.45
N GLY A 530 16.79 -17.97 -2.13
CA GLY A 530 17.61 -16.92 -1.54
C GLY A 530 19.12 -17.21 -1.52
N PRO A 531 19.94 -16.19 -1.17
CA PRO A 531 21.40 -16.25 -1.33
C PRO A 531 22.07 -17.32 -0.45
N LYS A 532 21.57 -17.54 0.75
CA LYS A 532 22.11 -18.59 1.65
C LYS A 532 21.88 -20.00 1.07
N PHE A 533 20.69 -20.24 0.53
CA PHE A 533 20.40 -21.53 -0.10
C PHE A 533 21.28 -21.76 -1.33
N THR A 534 21.51 -20.73 -2.11
CA THR A 534 22.48 -20.77 -3.22
C THR A 534 23.87 -21.14 -2.75
N GLU A 535 24.33 -20.59 -1.64
CA GLU A 535 25.64 -20.92 -1.08
C GLU A 535 25.74 -22.38 -0.59
N TYR A 536 24.69 -22.86 0.08
CA TYR A 536 24.65 -24.24 0.58
C TYR A 536 24.59 -25.30 -0.54
N THR A 537 24.02 -24.95 -1.70
CA THR A 537 23.91 -25.89 -2.83
C THR A 537 25.13 -25.92 -3.72
N LYS A 538 26.03 -24.93 -3.66
CA LYS A 538 27.25 -24.86 -4.50
C LYS A 538 28.15 -26.12 -4.50
N PRO A 539 28.38 -26.82 -3.35
CA PRO A 539 29.24 -27.96 -3.32
C PRO A 539 28.71 -29.23 -3.99
N TYR A 540 27.40 -29.24 -4.31
CA TYR A 540 26.68 -30.43 -4.81
C TYR A 540 26.52 -30.32 -6.32
N HIS A 541 27.07 -31.27 -7.06
CA HIS A 541 26.97 -31.34 -8.52
C HIS A 541 26.33 -32.66 -8.96
N PHE A 542 25.09 -32.59 -9.46
CA PHE A 542 24.40 -33.75 -10.00
C PHE A 542 24.65 -33.86 -11.50
N SER A 543 24.99 -35.03 -12.00
CA SER A 543 25.14 -35.28 -13.44
C SER A 543 23.81 -35.24 -14.20
N ARG A 544 22.71 -35.54 -13.50
CA ARG A 544 21.32 -35.32 -13.95
C ARG A 544 20.51 -34.86 -12.74
N PRO A 545 19.50 -34.00 -12.93
CA PRO A 545 18.69 -33.55 -11.84
C PRO A 545 18.09 -34.72 -11.03
N PRO A 546 18.23 -34.71 -9.69
CA PRO A 546 17.57 -35.69 -8.84
C PRO A 546 16.06 -35.43 -8.78
N VAL A 547 15.28 -36.45 -8.42
CA VAL A 547 13.89 -36.22 -8.01
C VAL A 547 13.92 -35.72 -6.57
N VAL A 548 13.39 -34.53 -6.36
CA VAL A 548 13.30 -33.89 -5.07
C VAL A 548 11.84 -33.73 -4.68
N ARG A 549 11.47 -34.17 -3.48
CA ARG A 549 10.16 -33.91 -2.87
C ARG A 549 10.34 -32.98 -1.69
N ALA A 550 9.58 -31.91 -1.67
CA ALA A 550 9.68 -30.91 -0.63
C ALA A 550 8.31 -30.56 -0.04
N ASN A 551 8.25 -30.51 1.28
CA ASN A 551 7.09 -30.06 2.05
C ASN A 551 7.54 -29.16 3.19
N GLY A 552 6.72 -28.13 3.48
CA GLY A 552 6.99 -27.26 4.63
C GLY A 552 7.00 -25.79 4.31
N THR A 553 7.47 -25.00 5.24
CA THR A 553 7.48 -23.53 5.16
C THR A 553 8.92 -23.02 5.09
N VAL A 554 9.15 -22.08 4.19
CA VAL A 554 10.42 -21.35 4.03
C VAL A 554 10.21 -19.88 4.31
N ASP A 555 10.95 -19.34 5.27
CA ASP A 555 10.99 -17.90 5.56
C ASP A 555 11.99 -17.22 4.61
N LEU A 556 11.50 -16.27 3.80
CA LEU A 556 12.29 -15.50 2.84
C LEU A 556 12.84 -14.19 3.42
N ALA A 557 12.43 -13.82 4.63
CA ALA A 557 12.89 -12.61 5.31
C ALA A 557 14.28 -12.84 5.93
N SER A 558 15.32 -12.40 5.24
CA SER A 558 16.73 -12.55 5.69
C SER A 558 17.07 -11.82 7.00
N GLU A 559 16.22 -10.91 7.45
CA GLU A 559 16.46 -10.02 8.59
C GLU A 559 15.84 -10.50 9.91
N LYS A 560 14.96 -11.50 9.88
CA LYS A 560 14.33 -12.01 11.11
C LYS A 560 15.31 -12.87 11.89
N LYS A 561 15.54 -12.53 13.15
CA LYS A 561 16.35 -13.32 14.11
C LYS A 561 15.77 -14.70 14.38
N ASP A 562 14.47 -14.88 14.26
CA ASP A 562 13.74 -16.13 14.43
C ASP A 562 13.19 -16.60 13.09
N LEU A 563 13.98 -17.38 12.37
CA LEU A 563 13.54 -18.04 11.14
C LEU A 563 12.51 -19.13 11.51
N THR A 564 11.30 -18.97 11.00
CA THR A 564 10.20 -19.95 11.18
C THR A 564 10.22 -21.05 10.12
N THR A 565 11.35 -21.21 9.41
CA THR A 565 11.49 -22.25 8.39
C THR A 565 11.34 -23.65 9.01
N ASP A 566 10.40 -24.42 8.50
CA ASP A 566 10.17 -25.84 8.79
C ASP A 566 10.03 -26.56 7.46
N LEU A 567 11.11 -27.14 6.96
CA LEU A 567 11.21 -27.71 5.61
C LEU A 567 11.72 -29.15 5.68
N THR A 568 11.03 -30.04 5.01
CA THR A 568 11.47 -31.42 4.77
C THR A 568 11.66 -31.63 3.28
N VAL A 569 12.81 -32.15 2.89
CA VAL A 569 13.19 -32.42 1.51
C VAL A 569 13.68 -33.87 1.41
N ASP A 570 13.01 -34.68 0.62
CA ASP A 570 13.47 -36.01 0.25
C ASP A 570 14.15 -35.96 -1.12
N ILE A 571 15.35 -36.51 -1.19
CA ILE A 571 16.16 -36.58 -2.41
C ILE A 571 16.23 -38.03 -2.86
N ASP A 572 15.85 -38.30 -4.09
CA ASP A 572 15.96 -39.57 -4.79
C ASP A 572 16.80 -39.37 -6.06
N GLY A 573 18.10 -39.52 -5.90
CA GLY A 573 19.07 -39.36 -6.99
C GLY A 573 19.29 -40.69 -7.73
N LYS A 574 18.90 -40.72 -9.01
CA LYS A 574 19.16 -41.86 -9.90
C LYS A 574 20.41 -41.70 -10.74
N SER A 575 21.27 -40.77 -10.39
CA SER A 575 22.46 -40.42 -11.13
C SER A 575 23.61 -40.02 -10.17
N PRO A 576 24.85 -40.12 -10.60
CA PRO A 576 25.98 -39.72 -9.77
C PRO A 576 25.91 -38.25 -9.36
N MET A 577 26.30 -38.00 -8.12
CA MET A 577 26.47 -36.66 -7.54
C MET A 577 27.93 -36.53 -7.09
N GLU A 578 28.51 -35.38 -7.37
CA GLU A 578 29.79 -35.00 -6.75
C GLU A 578 29.55 -33.98 -5.63
N TRP A 579 30.20 -34.20 -4.50
CA TRP A 579 30.25 -33.27 -3.38
C TRP A 579 31.68 -32.87 -3.08
N THR A 580 31.99 -31.62 -3.18
CA THR A 580 33.32 -31.09 -2.91
C THR A 580 33.48 -30.83 -1.40
N LEU A 581 34.30 -31.61 -0.74
CA LEU A 581 34.66 -31.46 0.66
C LEU A 581 36.20 -31.30 0.79
N PHE A 582 36.66 -30.23 1.45
CA PHE A 582 38.09 -29.92 1.62
C PHE A 582 38.86 -29.89 0.29
N HIS A 583 38.29 -29.31 -0.75
CA HIS A 583 38.82 -29.27 -2.11
C HIS A 583 38.93 -30.62 -2.83
N VAL A 584 38.46 -31.69 -2.24
CA VAL A 584 38.40 -33.02 -2.85
C VAL A 584 36.95 -33.28 -3.29
N PRO A 585 36.68 -33.51 -4.59
CA PRO A 585 35.36 -33.90 -5.07
C PRO A 585 35.15 -35.41 -4.83
N TYR A 586 34.22 -35.78 -3.94
CA TYR A 586 33.78 -37.13 -3.70
C TYR A 586 32.58 -37.46 -4.58
N SER A 587 32.57 -38.68 -5.14
CA SER A 587 31.50 -39.17 -6.00
C SER A 587 30.57 -40.12 -5.23
N PHE A 588 29.27 -39.87 -5.37
CA PHE A 588 28.22 -40.67 -4.77
C PHE A 588 27.31 -41.17 -5.87
N ASP A 589 26.95 -42.44 -5.84
CA ASP A 589 26.04 -43.05 -6.79
C ASP A 589 24.63 -43.17 -6.13
N ASN A 590 23.62 -42.72 -6.87
CA ASN A 590 22.22 -42.81 -6.42
C ASN A 590 21.99 -42.27 -5.00
N PRO A 591 22.36 -41.01 -4.71
CA PRO A 591 22.17 -40.45 -3.38
C PRO A 591 20.69 -40.41 -3.00
N ASN A 592 20.39 -41.04 -1.84
CA ASN A 592 19.02 -41.13 -1.32
C ASN A 592 19.01 -40.71 0.13
N GLY A 593 18.19 -39.73 0.47
CA GLY A 593 18.14 -39.23 1.83
C GLY A 593 17.10 -38.17 2.07
N THR A 594 16.93 -37.79 3.33
CA THR A 594 16.01 -36.76 3.79
C THR A 594 16.80 -35.64 4.46
N LEU A 595 16.51 -34.41 4.07
CA LEU A 595 16.99 -33.20 4.71
C LEU A 595 15.82 -32.56 5.44
N THR A 596 16.00 -32.30 6.74
CA THR A 596 15.01 -31.59 7.55
C THR A 596 15.62 -30.34 8.13
N PHE A 597 15.00 -29.21 7.88
CA PHE A 597 15.37 -27.94 8.48
C PHE A 597 14.22 -27.47 9.40
N LYS A 598 14.48 -27.41 10.70
CA LYS A 598 13.47 -26.99 11.68
C LYS A 598 14.11 -26.26 12.84
N ASN A 599 13.55 -25.11 13.24
CA ASN A 599 14.02 -24.34 14.38
C ASN A 599 15.53 -24.03 14.32
N ARG A 600 16.04 -23.66 13.14
CA ARG A 600 17.49 -23.43 12.87
C ARG A 600 18.36 -24.66 13.13
N ARG A 601 17.81 -25.85 13.05
CA ARG A 601 18.54 -27.10 13.07
C ARG A 601 18.38 -27.78 11.72
N LEU A 602 19.50 -28.15 11.11
CA LEU A 602 19.53 -28.89 9.85
C LEU A 602 19.97 -30.31 10.15
N THR A 603 19.11 -31.27 9.80
CA THR A 603 19.43 -32.68 9.88
C THR A 603 19.45 -33.26 8.47
N VAL A 604 20.53 -33.86 8.05
CA VAL A 604 20.66 -34.59 6.80
C VAL A 604 20.79 -36.07 7.13
N ASN A 605 19.79 -36.85 6.78
CA ASN A 605 19.78 -38.30 6.95
C ASN A 605 19.98 -38.97 5.57
N MET A 606 21.20 -39.41 5.31
CA MET A 606 21.55 -40.18 4.13
C MET A 606 21.28 -41.66 4.42
N LYS A 607 20.19 -42.19 3.86
CA LYS A 607 19.73 -43.54 4.14
C LYS A 607 20.67 -44.58 3.56
N GLN A 608 21.00 -44.43 2.28
CA GLN A 608 21.94 -45.28 1.56
C GLN A 608 22.31 -44.60 0.27
N CYS A 609 23.60 -44.49 -0.03
CA CYS A 609 24.07 -44.12 -1.36
C CYS A 609 25.26 -44.98 -1.74
N GLY A 610 25.48 -45.21 -3.02
CA GLY A 610 26.71 -45.84 -3.52
C GLY A 610 27.90 -44.91 -3.32
N PHE A 611 29.02 -45.47 -2.87
CA PHE A 611 30.23 -44.73 -2.64
C PHE A 611 31.44 -45.61 -2.99
N TYR A 612 32.10 -45.33 -4.10
CA TYR A 612 33.22 -46.09 -4.62
C TYR A 612 32.97 -47.61 -4.59
N ASP A 613 31.97 -48.10 -5.30
CA ASP A 613 31.50 -49.52 -5.37
C ASP A 613 30.93 -50.09 -4.05
N GLY A 614 31.07 -49.41 -2.91
CA GLY A 614 30.45 -49.71 -1.64
C GLY A 614 29.25 -48.88 -1.34
N THR A 615 28.91 -48.77 -0.06
CA THR A 615 27.77 -47.97 0.41
C THR A 615 28.21 -47.00 1.49
N LEU A 616 27.52 -45.87 1.53
CA LEU A 616 27.59 -44.87 2.59
C LEU A 616 26.19 -44.60 3.14
N ALA A 617 26.08 -44.60 4.46
CA ALA A 617 24.92 -44.11 5.19
C ALA A 617 25.40 -43.21 6.33
N GLY A 618 24.55 -42.26 6.73
CA GLY A 618 24.94 -41.34 7.81
C GLY A 618 23.89 -40.32 8.17
N VAL A 619 24.09 -39.74 9.34
CA VAL A 619 23.27 -38.62 9.81
C VAL A 619 24.16 -37.45 10.19
N LEU A 620 23.96 -36.32 9.54
CA LEU A 620 24.58 -35.06 9.90
C LEU A 620 23.52 -34.19 10.57
N ASP A 621 23.78 -33.73 11.77
CA ASP A 621 22.94 -32.83 12.52
C ASP A 621 23.71 -31.54 12.82
N MET A 622 23.15 -30.38 12.42
CA MET A 622 23.79 -29.09 12.58
C MET A 622 22.88 -28.12 13.34
N ASN A 623 23.41 -27.52 14.39
CA ASN A 623 22.75 -26.44 15.13
C ASN A 623 23.17 -25.07 14.58
N LEU A 624 22.32 -24.46 13.74
CA LEU A 624 22.60 -23.18 13.12
C LEU A 624 22.25 -21.96 14.00
N ARG A 625 21.93 -22.18 15.27
CA ARG A 625 21.75 -21.11 16.26
C ARG A 625 23.10 -20.58 16.76
N ASP A 626 24.10 -21.45 16.76
CA ASP A 626 25.45 -21.12 17.20
C ASP A 626 26.25 -20.49 16.05
N ASN A 627 27.24 -19.69 16.37
CA ASN A 627 28.15 -19.11 15.38
C ASN A 627 29.60 -19.19 15.90
N PRO A 628 30.43 -20.10 15.38
CA PRO A 628 30.13 -21.08 14.31
C PRO A 628 29.13 -22.15 14.72
N ALA A 629 28.43 -22.73 13.72
CA ALA A 629 27.43 -23.77 13.94
C ALA A 629 28.05 -25.06 14.41
N ALA A 630 27.53 -25.65 15.50
CA ALA A 630 27.94 -26.95 15.96
C ALA A 630 27.32 -28.07 15.13
N TYR A 631 28.05 -29.15 14.91
CA TYR A 631 27.54 -30.32 14.20
C TYR A 631 27.82 -31.63 14.95
N THR A 632 27.03 -32.66 14.67
CA THR A 632 27.25 -34.07 14.98
C THR A 632 27.13 -34.87 13.70
N LEU A 633 28.06 -35.73 13.42
CA LEU A 633 28.09 -36.60 12.24
C LEU A 633 28.24 -38.06 12.69
N ASP A 634 27.25 -38.87 12.35
CA ASP A 634 27.32 -40.33 12.40
C ASP A 634 27.51 -40.83 10.96
N LEU A 635 28.59 -41.56 10.73
CA LEU A 635 28.97 -42.03 9.40
C LEU A 635 29.17 -43.56 9.42
N ASN A 636 28.64 -44.23 8.44
CA ASN A 636 28.84 -45.64 8.19
C ASN A 636 29.19 -45.88 6.70
N LEU A 637 30.41 -46.34 6.47
CA LEU A 637 30.90 -46.82 5.18
C LEU A 637 30.96 -48.35 5.23
N ASP A 638 30.50 -49.01 4.17
CA ASP A 638 30.56 -50.48 4.07
C ASP A 638 30.99 -50.91 2.68
N LYS A 639 31.99 -51.83 2.66
CA LYS A 639 32.56 -52.41 1.42
C LYS A 639 33.01 -51.40 0.36
N VAL A 640 33.54 -50.27 0.80
CA VAL A 640 34.02 -49.20 -0.11
C VAL A 640 35.31 -49.67 -0.77
N ASN A 641 35.40 -49.54 -2.08
CA ASN A 641 36.60 -49.87 -2.84
C ASN A 641 37.76 -48.97 -2.42
N PHE A 642 38.67 -49.55 -1.63
CA PHE A 642 39.73 -48.81 -0.99
C PHE A 642 40.68 -48.18 -2.00
N LYS A 643 40.98 -48.86 -3.13
CA LYS A 643 41.81 -48.32 -4.19
C LYS A 643 41.19 -47.03 -4.79
N LYS A 644 39.93 -47.07 -5.16
CA LYS A 644 39.25 -45.90 -5.73
C LYS A 644 39.20 -44.75 -4.73
N PHE A 645 38.93 -45.04 -3.46
CA PHE A 645 38.92 -44.05 -2.39
C PHE A 645 40.30 -43.38 -2.22
N MET A 646 41.37 -44.17 -2.12
CA MET A 646 42.74 -43.69 -1.96
C MET A 646 43.24 -42.92 -3.17
N THR A 647 42.92 -43.38 -4.39
CA THR A 647 43.27 -42.69 -5.63
C THR A 647 42.65 -41.27 -5.63
N ARG A 648 41.40 -41.15 -5.21
CA ARG A 648 40.70 -39.87 -5.20
C ARG A 648 41.16 -38.95 -4.09
N THR A 649 41.36 -39.48 -2.90
CA THR A 649 41.65 -38.67 -1.68
C THR A 649 43.11 -38.27 -1.59
N TRP A 650 44.05 -39.24 -1.89
CA TRP A 650 45.50 -39.03 -1.73
C TRP A 650 46.28 -39.20 -3.03
N GLN A 651 45.61 -39.39 -4.19
CA GLN A 651 46.24 -39.65 -5.48
C GLN A 651 47.17 -40.89 -5.44
N TYR A 652 46.74 -41.92 -4.73
CA TYR A 652 47.48 -43.13 -4.51
C TYR A 652 46.70 -44.37 -4.97
N ASP A 653 47.24 -45.13 -5.92
CA ASP A 653 46.55 -46.20 -6.63
C ASP A 653 47.09 -47.61 -6.39
N LYS A 654 48.06 -47.76 -5.50
CA LYS A 654 48.76 -49.03 -5.26
C LYS A 654 48.14 -49.93 -4.20
N SER A 655 47.19 -49.39 -3.39
CA SER A 655 46.48 -50.16 -2.37
C SER A 655 45.21 -50.78 -2.95
N SER A 656 44.71 -51.84 -2.37
CA SER A 656 43.43 -52.47 -2.71
C SER A 656 42.73 -52.94 -1.42
N GLY A 657 41.47 -53.37 -1.56
CA GLY A 657 40.68 -53.90 -0.47
C GLY A 657 39.29 -53.30 -0.35
N GLU A 658 38.54 -53.73 0.62
CA GLU A 658 37.20 -53.26 1.00
C GLU A 658 37.30 -52.50 2.32
N LEU A 659 37.02 -51.17 2.27
CA LEU A 659 37.03 -50.28 3.43
C LEU A 659 35.65 -50.22 4.09
N ALA A 660 35.64 -50.43 5.39
CA ALA A 660 34.49 -50.13 6.25
C ALA A 660 34.91 -49.11 7.34
N VAL A 661 34.07 -48.13 7.60
CA VAL A 661 34.28 -47.09 8.61
C VAL A 661 32.99 -46.84 9.38
N LYS A 662 33.05 -46.83 10.69
CA LYS A 662 32.00 -46.28 11.55
C LYS A 662 32.59 -45.16 12.36
N ALA A 663 31.99 -44.00 12.29
CA ALA A 663 32.48 -42.81 12.99
C ALA A 663 31.35 -42.00 13.61
N HIS A 664 31.62 -41.52 14.82
CA HIS A 664 30.80 -40.51 15.49
C HIS A 664 31.68 -39.29 15.78
N LEU A 665 31.39 -38.18 15.10
CA LEU A 665 32.19 -36.97 15.16
C LEU A 665 31.31 -35.76 15.55
N THR A 666 31.89 -34.87 16.33
CA THR A 666 31.28 -33.58 16.70
C THR A 666 32.26 -32.45 16.44
N GLY A 667 31.77 -31.26 16.16
CA GLY A 667 32.67 -30.12 15.95
C GLY A 667 31.88 -28.85 15.56
N GLU A 668 32.62 -27.85 15.11
CA GLU A 668 32.08 -26.59 14.63
C GLU A 668 32.38 -26.43 13.13
N ILE A 669 31.39 -25.94 12.36
CA ILE A 669 31.52 -25.73 10.91
C ILE A 669 32.62 -24.71 10.64
N GLY A 670 33.53 -25.05 9.71
CA GLY A 670 34.64 -24.20 9.32
C GLY A 670 35.85 -24.22 10.28
N ARG A 671 35.76 -25.00 11.38
CA ARG A 671 36.85 -25.16 12.34
C ARG A 671 37.26 -26.63 12.49
N MET A 672 38.18 -27.07 11.67
CA MET A 672 38.63 -28.48 11.70
C MET A 672 39.27 -28.86 13.04
N GLU A 673 39.94 -27.92 13.69
CA GLU A 673 40.53 -28.12 15.02
C GLU A 673 39.52 -28.38 16.12
N SER A 674 38.26 -28.04 15.93
CA SER A 674 37.18 -28.30 16.89
C SER A 674 36.66 -29.73 16.85
N MET A 675 37.04 -30.50 15.81
CA MET A 675 36.57 -31.88 15.62
C MET A 675 36.98 -32.78 16.75
N THR A 676 36.00 -33.46 17.34
CA THR A 676 36.19 -34.48 18.41
C THR A 676 35.30 -35.67 18.11
N GLY A 677 35.67 -36.82 18.67
CA GLY A 677 34.91 -38.07 18.52
C GLY A 677 35.76 -39.26 18.30
N GLY A 678 35.26 -40.25 17.59
CA GLY A 678 36.01 -41.45 17.29
C GLY A 678 35.26 -42.42 16.42
N GLY A 679 35.86 -43.56 16.17
CA GLY A 679 35.29 -44.57 15.30
C GLY A 679 36.13 -45.80 15.15
N GLU A 680 35.68 -46.64 14.27
CA GLU A 680 36.33 -47.89 13.86
C GLU A 680 36.64 -47.85 12.38
N VAL A 681 37.82 -48.29 11.97
CA VAL A 681 38.23 -48.50 10.58
C VAL A 681 38.59 -49.94 10.37
N LYS A 682 38.08 -50.54 9.31
CA LYS A 682 38.38 -51.91 8.90
C LYS A 682 38.63 -51.94 7.39
N ILE A 683 39.69 -52.65 6.97
CA ILE A 683 40.01 -52.97 5.61
C ILE A 683 40.15 -54.48 5.49
N ASP A 684 39.42 -55.08 4.58
CA ASP A 684 39.46 -56.52 4.30
C ASP A 684 39.81 -56.79 2.85
N ASN A 685 40.21 -58.02 2.54
CA ASN A 685 40.44 -58.56 1.18
C ASN A 685 41.33 -57.65 0.31
N GLY A 686 42.37 -57.07 0.89
CA GLY A 686 43.19 -56.10 0.22
C GLY A 686 44.66 -56.41 0.06
N ASP A 687 45.38 -55.56 -0.65
CA ASP A 687 46.85 -55.40 -0.51
C ASP A 687 47.07 -54.01 0.12
N ILE A 688 47.23 -54.05 1.45
CA ILE A 688 47.45 -52.86 2.27
C ILE A 688 48.90 -52.59 2.59
N THR A 689 49.84 -53.46 2.14
CA THR A 689 51.27 -53.25 2.31
C THR A 689 51.78 -52.00 1.58
N GLN A 690 51.06 -51.59 0.55
CA GLN A 690 51.33 -50.41 -0.29
C GLN A 690 50.66 -49.12 0.22
N ILE A 691 50.03 -49.09 1.41
CA ILE A 691 49.52 -47.83 1.98
C ILE A 691 50.71 -46.87 2.17
N PRO A 692 50.57 -45.54 1.85
CA PRO A 692 51.74 -44.64 1.83
C PRO A 692 52.59 -44.66 3.06
N PHE A 693 52.02 -44.71 4.25
CA PHE A 693 52.79 -44.71 5.49
C PHE A 693 53.39 -46.10 5.83
N LEU A 694 52.91 -47.18 5.23
CA LEU A 694 53.47 -48.54 5.40
C LEU A 694 54.49 -48.93 4.31
N GLY A 695 54.36 -48.40 3.10
CA GLY A 695 55.16 -48.80 1.93
C GLY A 695 56.64 -48.69 2.12
N THR A 696 57.14 -47.78 2.95
CA THR A 696 58.54 -47.67 3.34
C THR A 696 58.96 -48.57 4.52
N LEU A 697 57.98 -49.07 5.31
CA LEU A 697 58.21 -50.01 6.42
C LEU A 697 58.35 -51.46 5.90
N THR A 698 57.47 -51.83 4.93
CA THR A 698 57.41 -53.23 4.45
C THR A 698 58.72 -53.84 3.99
N PRO A 699 59.69 -53.16 3.30
CA PRO A 699 61.01 -53.68 2.95
C PRO A 699 61.90 -53.96 4.20
N LEU A 700 61.60 -53.32 5.35
CA LEU A 700 62.36 -53.47 6.57
C LEU A 700 61.98 -54.71 7.41
N ILE A 701 60.89 -55.37 7.00
CA ILE A 701 60.29 -56.51 7.71
C ILE A 701 60.44 -57.78 6.82
N PRO A 702 61.44 -58.67 7.06
CA PRO A 702 61.62 -59.86 6.22
C PRO A 702 60.38 -60.79 6.26
N GLY A 703 59.86 -61.10 5.08
CA GLY A 703 58.67 -61.99 4.97
C GLY A 703 57.32 -61.31 5.07
N PHE A 704 57.23 -60.01 5.27
CA PHE A 704 55.99 -59.23 5.26
C PHE A 704 55.71 -58.71 3.85
N SER A 705 55.26 -59.61 2.97
CA SER A 705 55.06 -59.31 1.58
C SER A 705 53.62 -58.95 1.20
N VAL A 706 52.68 -59.41 1.99
CA VAL A 706 51.21 -59.12 1.79
C VAL A 706 50.55 -58.94 3.14
N ALA A 707 49.81 -57.86 3.28
CA ALA A 707 48.86 -57.67 4.38
C ALA A 707 47.45 -57.50 3.75
N ASP A 708 46.54 -58.37 4.19
CA ASP A 708 45.20 -58.52 3.57
C ASP A 708 44.08 -57.91 4.38
N ALA A 709 44.31 -57.60 5.64
CA ALA A 709 43.37 -56.97 6.53
C ALA A 709 43.98 -55.90 7.43
N ALA A 710 43.29 -54.87 7.77
CA ALA A 710 43.62 -53.90 8.79
C ALA A 710 42.37 -53.49 9.58
N HIS A 711 42.54 -53.29 10.89
CA HIS A 711 41.49 -52.73 11.74
C HIS A 711 42.09 -51.92 12.89
N GLY A 712 41.32 -50.99 13.37
CA GLY A 712 41.69 -50.20 14.54
C GLY A 712 40.59 -49.22 14.90
N ASN A 713 40.52 -48.91 16.18
CA ASN A 713 39.71 -47.83 16.70
C ASN A 713 40.51 -46.53 16.68
N PHE A 714 39.84 -45.45 16.48
CA PHE A 714 40.45 -44.13 16.53
C PHE A 714 39.64 -43.13 17.34
N THR A 715 40.32 -42.18 17.92
CA THR A 715 39.71 -41.00 18.51
C THR A 715 40.24 -39.75 17.83
N VAL A 716 39.43 -38.71 17.78
CA VAL A 716 39.80 -37.42 17.17
C VAL A 716 39.64 -36.33 18.23
N ALA A 717 40.68 -35.52 18.39
CA ALA A 717 40.63 -34.34 19.25
C ALA A 717 41.67 -33.31 18.80
N LYS A 718 41.29 -32.05 18.73
CA LYS A 718 42.18 -30.90 18.42
C LYS A 718 43.00 -31.07 17.14
N GLY A 719 42.40 -31.61 16.08
CA GLY A 719 43.08 -31.84 14.83
C GLY A 719 44.02 -33.07 14.81
N VAL A 720 43.96 -33.93 15.84
CA VAL A 720 44.78 -35.14 15.98
C VAL A 720 43.89 -36.36 16.01
N ILE A 721 44.18 -37.32 15.14
CA ILE A 721 43.64 -38.69 15.19
C ILE A 721 44.59 -39.50 16.03
N HIS A 722 44.08 -40.25 16.99
CA HIS A 722 44.84 -41.16 17.86
C HIS A 722 44.23 -42.55 17.77
N THR A 723 45.11 -43.56 17.73
CA THR A 723 44.77 -44.99 17.81
C THR A 723 45.71 -45.73 18.75
N ASP A 724 45.15 -46.64 19.54
CA ASP A 724 45.90 -47.48 20.46
C ASP A 724 45.93 -48.95 20.04
N ASP A 725 45.15 -49.35 19.04
CA ASP A 725 44.90 -50.76 18.74
C ASP A 725 45.00 -51.08 17.25
N MET A 726 45.75 -50.26 16.47
CA MET A 726 45.95 -50.51 15.07
C MET A 726 46.55 -51.94 14.90
N ASN A 727 45.86 -52.72 14.07
CA ASN A 727 46.28 -54.06 13.71
C ASN A 727 46.21 -54.27 12.21
N ILE A 728 47.35 -54.58 11.59
CA ILE A 728 47.49 -54.88 10.19
C ILE A 728 47.99 -56.28 10.03
N SER A 729 47.22 -57.19 9.47
CA SER A 729 47.43 -58.60 9.50
C SER A 729 47.58 -59.21 8.09
N SER A 730 48.38 -60.30 8.08
CA SER A 730 48.52 -61.25 6.98
C SER A 730 48.26 -62.64 7.52
N GLU A 731 48.31 -63.66 6.68
CA GLU A 731 48.24 -65.07 7.13
C GLU A 731 49.33 -65.46 8.17
N ILE A 732 50.51 -64.82 8.12
CA ILE A 732 51.67 -65.20 8.89
C ILE A 732 52.01 -64.19 10.00
N PHE A 733 51.87 -62.92 9.74
CA PHE A 733 52.24 -61.79 10.62
C PHE A 733 51.12 -60.78 10.87
N ALA A 734 51.18 -60.17 12.05
CA ALA A 734 50.41 -58.98 12.37
C ALA A 734 51.33 -57.84 12.79
N LEU A 735 51.10 -56.62 12.23
CA LEU A 735 51.66 -55.38 12.71
C LEU A 735 50.65 -54.74 13.68
N ILE A 736 51.04 -54.68 14.93
CA ILE A 736 50.19 -54.03 15.97
C ILE A 736 50.88 -52.74 16.36
N GLY A 737 50.09 -51.68 16.41
CA GLY A 737 50.64 -50.38 16.73
C GLY A 737 49.66 -49.41 17.36
N ASN A 738 50.23 -48.30 17.78
CA ASN A 738 49.54 -47.16 18.29
C ASN A 738 50.18 -45.87 17.70
N GLY A 739 49.45 -44.76 17.77
CA GLY A 739 50.04 -43.50 17.41
C GLY A 739 49.09 -42.39 17.09
N THR A 740 49.61 -41.34 16.52
CA THR A 740 48.86 -40.13 16.25
C THR A 740 49.11 -39.65 14.83
N TYR A 741 48.10 -39.05 14.25
CA TYR A 741 48.19 -38.29 13.02
C TYR A 741 47.52 -36.94 13.18
N ASN A 742 48.30 -35.86 13.06
CA ASN A 742 47.79 -34.50 13.05
C ASN A 742 47.47 -34.12 11.60
N PHE A 743 46.17 -34.09 11.26
CA PHE A 743 45.71 -33.78 9.92
C PHE A 743 45.73 -32.27 9.60
N MET A 744 45.98 -31.40 10.59
CA MET A 744 46.15 -29.96 10.37
C MET A 744 47.56 -29.63 9.90
N THR A 745 48.54 -30.40 10.30
CA THR A 745 49.99 -30.18 10.01
C THR A 745 50.60 -31.27 9.12
N ASP A 746 49.81 -32.29 8.74
CA ASP A 746 50.28 -33.53 8.07
C ASP A 746 51.44 -34.21 8.80
N ARG A 747 51.37 -34.29 10.14
CA ARG A 747 52.40 -34.94 10.97
C ARG A 747 51.88 -36.22 11.56
N LEU A 748 52.65 -37.31 11.37
CA LEU A 748 52.38 -38.59 11.98
C LEU A 748 53.47 -38.97 12.98
N SER A 749 53.06 -39.77 14.01
CA SER A 749 53.92 -40.39 14.92
C SER A 749 53.35 -41.76 15.25
N LEU A 750 53.96 -42.84 14.78
CA LEU A 750 53.44 -44.21 14.91
C LEU A 750 54.49 -45.10 15.55
N ASP A 751 54.06 -45.94 16.43
CA ASP A 751 54.83 -47.04 17.03
C ASP A 751 54.20 -48.35 16.57
N MET A 752 54.96 -49.16 15.89
CA MET A 752 54.51 -50.46 15.37
C MET A 752 55.44 -51.59 15.77
N ARG A 753 54.88 -52.75 16.06
CA ARG A 753 55.65 -53.96 16.30
C ARG A 753 55.10 -55.11 15.47
N VAL A 754 56.01 -56.03 15.09
CA VAL A 754 55.66 -57.27 14.40
C VAL A 754 55.37 -58.40 15.40
N ASN A 755 54.13 -58.98 15.24
CA ASN A 755 53.78 -60.22 15.92
C ASN A 755 53.63 -61.36 14.92
N ALA A 756 54.18 -62.54 15.18
CA ALA A 756 53.91 -63.73 14.37
C ALA A 756 52.56 -64.34 14.74
N ASN A 757 51.70 -64.65 13.80
CA ASN A 757 50.47 -65.40 14.01
C ASN A 757 50.75 -66.82 14.43
N ALA A 758 50.01 -67.39 15.34
CA ALA A 758 50.32 -68.66 16.12
C ALA A 758 50.24 -69.98 15.29
N ILE A 759 50.39 -69.90 13.97
CA ILE A 759 50.29 -71.09 13.08
C ILE A 759 51.43 -72.12 13.37
N PHE A 760 52.59 -71.72 13.99
CA PHE A 760 53.72 -72.56 14.26
C PHE A 760 53.90 -72.95 15.68
N GLY A 761 53.00 -72.66 16.62
CA GLY A 761 52.99 -73.14 18.03
C GLY A 761 54.17 -72.73 18.87
N ILE A 762 55.06 -71.87 18.43
CA ILE A 762 56.22 -71.38 19.16
C ILE A 762 55.93 -69.91 19.61
N PRO A 763 56.07 -69.63 20.93
CA PRO A 763 55.92 -68.24 21.38
C PRO A 763 57.18 -67.45 20.96
N LEU A 764 57.05 -66.74 19.84
CA LEU A 764 58.08 -65.81 19.33
C LEU A 764 58.03 -64.42 20.03
N TYR A 765 57.39 -64.38 21.22
CA TYR A 765 57.25 -63.17 22.03
C TYR A 765 58.57 -62.48 22.34
N PRO A 766 59.73 -63.13 22.58
CA PRO A 766 61.02 -62.46 22.77
C PRO A 766 61.55 -61.80 21.48
N LEU A 767 61.21 -62.37 20.28
CA LEU A 767 61.66 -61.87 19.00
C LEU A 767 60.83 -60.68 18.56
N SER A 768 59.58 -60.55 18.99
CA SER A 768 58.72 -59.43 18.64
C SER A 768 59.25 -58.09 19.13
N LYS A 769 60.00 -58.04 20.23
CA LYS A 769 60.63 -56.80 20.72
C LYS A 769 61.79 -56.33 19.83
N ILE A 770 62.35 -57.16 19.00
CA ILE A 770 63.42 -56.79 18.08
C ILE A 770 62.87 -56.01 16.88
N PHE A 771 61.64 -56.26 16.53
CA PHE A 771 60.98 -55.65 15.38
C PHE A 771 59.95 -54.57 15.84
N GLU A 772 60.43 -53.67 16.68
CA GLU A 772 59.68 -52.44 17.01
C GLU A 772 60.20 -51.26 16.19
N PHE A 773 59.28 -50.55 15.55
CA PHE A 773 59.57 -49.45 14.66
C PHE A 773 58.83 -48.19 15.12
N HIS A 774 59.46 -47.04 14.95
CA HIS A 774 58.88 -45.75 15.18
C HIS A 774 58.88 -44.97 13.88
N ALA A 775 57.75 -44.33 13.49
CA ALA A 775 57.67 -43.48 12.37
C ALA A 775 57.39 -42.03 12.78
N ASN A 776 58.10 -41.11 12.16
CA ASN A 776 57.85 -39.68 12.20
C ASN A 776 57.73 -39.16 10.75
N GLY A 777 57.21 -37.99 10.54
CA GLY A 777 57.13 -37.36 9.21
C GLY A 777 55.75 -37.01 8.76
N THR A 778 55.46 -37.17 7.50
CA THR A 778 54.14 -36.94 6.92
C THR A 778 53.46 -38.25 6.49
N MET A 779 52.16 -38.24 6.22
CA MET A 779 51.45 -39.42 5.74
C MET A 779 52.04 -39.97 4.45
N LYS A 780 52.54 -39.11 3.53
CA LYS A 780 53.13 -39.51 2.23
C LYS A 780 54.61 -39.88 2.33
N ASP A 781 55.34 -39.32 3.29
CA ASP A 781 56.79 -39.54 3.46
C ASP A 781 57.15 -39.76 4.91
N PRO A 782 56.85 -40.93 5.45
CA PRO A 782 57.16 -41.34 6.83
C PRO A 782 58.62 -41.75 6.93
N ASN A 783 59.30 -41.30 7.96
CA ASN A 783 60.64 -41.70 8.29
C ASN A 783 60.60 -42.81 9.38
N TRP A 784 60.79 -44.09 9.02
CA TRP A 784 60.79 -45.25 9.88
C TRP A 784 62.15 -45.51 10.45
N GLN A 785 62.20 -45.72 11.76
CA GLN A 785 63.37 -46.02 12.49
C GLN A 785 63.15 -47.26 13.40
N SER A 786 64.12 -48.19 13.49
CA SER A 786 64.04 -49.25 14.46
C SER A 786 64.29 -48.68 15.86
N LYS A 787 63.46 -49.07 16.86
CA LYS A 787 63.65 -48.66 18.26
C LYS A 787 64.79 -49.40 18.98
N ASN A 788 65.25 -50.57 18.46
CA ASN A 788 66.18 -51.45 19.11
C ASN A 788 67.52 -51.59 18.37
N PHE A 789 67.80 -50.81 17.36
CA PHE A 789 69.07 -50.77 16.66
C PHE A 789 69.54 -49.33 16.42
#